data_ab3829b56ad34e0aafd6e9ad9600f676
#
_entry.id   ab3829b56ad34e0aafd6e9ad9600f676
#
_cell.length_a   1.000
_cell.length_b   1.000
_cell.length_c   1.000
_cell.angle_alpha   90.00
_cell.angle_beta   90.00
_cell.angle_gamma   90.00
#
_symmetry.space_group_name_H-M   'P 1'
#
loop_
_entity.id
_entity.type
_entity.pdbx_description
1 polymer ?
#
loop_
_entity_poly.entity_id
_entity_poly.type
_entity_poly.pdbx_seq_one_letter_code
_entity_poly.pdbx_strand_id
1 'polypeptide(L)'
;MRPDPAIPGLSPAGCFDILSHRLADVLVAPARRPAIRDAARQLPPVPRLALEIRLGGGDAGGDGIVDLHQMITRREEDPQILRRHLDQGGGAWAGGGLTGFLRSWAAEEDGLQDRFDQLYLEWDAPTNGAGPQLPALFLASDLRFEAADSRAARRDALRRVVARLCRAQDAPLSDALFDVVAGPVSISHIGVMSGRGNAIRMNYRGISPADLPGLLGRLGWPGDVAAVSGQFAALVDAADRVTVGLDLVDGALQPSIGFEIFCDHPLPSVRWDRILDHLCRNGLCTAEKRAALGQIEATIAVDDAACPWPAAWILPTIRGPRNAWPMVRCYVSHLKLAVAADGVAQAKAYIAAEHHWQIGHGRPGEVTLPAGLSFHPRPSTAEAVADAVGFLLRARQQNGLWGDFNRINGGCNNWVTGVAALALAATGGEDALAAAGAALRVLCGRVRPGGGWGHNEIAPVDTDTTASIIKALMAVAAPESLPVVVAARDFLRGHLTDGGFQTYGAGTAIRFAGDGVVETGWRASHACVMANCALLLPDRLIPLLQRNQTADGSWRPYWWRSPAYPTALAAEALAVQGDRVAVGRAVAWARGQDPAAQSPFCAAAIARVLIAGGDRAGAEDILAGLVPLQLSDGSWTTGADMIWPRPEQMDGHVDFLDVPDDRRVFTTAGMLLAFAAAAACERGEG
;
A
#
# COMPACT_ATOMS: atom_id res chain seq x y z
N MET A 1 -10.11 -15.41 6.37
CA MET A 1 -8.86 -16.18 6.51
C MET A 1 -7.89 -15.25 7.20
N ARG A 2 -7.32 -15.56 8.34
CA ARG A 2 -6.33 -14.68 9.00
C ARG A 2 -5.06 -14.68 8.14
N PRO A 3 -4.39 -13.53 7.95
CA PRO A 3 -3.08 -13.53 7.29
C PRO A 3 -2.10 -14.45 8.03
N ASP A 4 -1.18 -15.04 7.28
CA ASP A 4 -0.12 -15.88 7.85
C ASP A 4 0.68 -15.03 8.86
N PRO A 5 0.80 -15.45 10.14
CA PRO A 5 1.52 -14.73 11.17
C PRO A 5 3.01 -14.47 10.87
N ALA A 6 3.53 -15.06 9.81
CA ALA A 6 4.93 -14.86 9.39
C ALA A 6 5.16 -13.60 8.52
N ILE A 7 4.10 -12.82 8.17
CA ILE A 7 4.23 -11.68 7.27
C ILE A 7 4.13 -10.39 8.07
N PRO A 8 5.26 -9.76 8.40
CA PRO A 8 5.24 -8.52 9.16
C PRO A 8 4.59 -7.38 8.37
N GLY A 9 3.79 -6.59 9.05
CA GLY A 9 3.35 -5.30 8.55
C GLY A 9 4.52 -4.32 8.33
N LEU A 10 4.30 -3.17 7.65
CA LEU A 10 5.29 -2.10 7.51
C LEU A 10 5.78 -1.65 8.88
N SER A 11 7.09 -1.57 9.04
CA SER A 11 7.65 -0.97 10.26
C SER A 11 7.19 0.50 10.39
N PRO A 12 7.24 1.08 11.59
CA PRO A 12 6.94 2.50 11.79
C PRO A 12 7.76 3.42 10.87
N ALA A 13 9.02 3.08 10.61
CA ALA A 13 9.85 3.82 9.67
C ALA A 13 9.36 3.69 8.22
N GLY A 14 8.86 2.52 7.82
CA GLY A 14 8.22 2.34 6.51
C GLY A 14 6.91 3.13 6.38
N CYS A 15 6.09 3.18 7.43
CA CYS A 15 4.91 4.04 7.49
C CYS A 15 5.31 5.52 7.37
N PHE A 16 6.40 5.93 8.03
CA PHE A 16 6.91 7.29 7.93
C PHE A 16 7.43 7.61 6.51
N ASP A 17 8.14 6.69 5.87
CA ASP A 17 8.64 6.89 4.51
C ASP A 17 7.47 7.21 3.56
N ILE A 18 6.37 6.48 3.64
CA ILE A 18 5.18 6.74 2.84
C ILE A 18 4.50 8.05 3.27
N LEU A 19 4.25 8.27 4.56
CA LEU A 19 3.66 9.50 5.07
C LEU A 19 4.44 10.74 4.67
N SER A 20 5.78 10.66 4.64
CA SER A 20 6.67 11.78 4.33
C SER A 20 6.41 12.41 2.95
N HIS A 21 5.86 11.64 1.99
CA HIS A 21 5.46 12.16 0.68
C HIS A 21 4.19 13.02 0.73
N ARG A 22 3.42 12.93 1.82
CA ARG A 22 2.19 13.70 2.05
C ARG A 22 2.42 14.89 3.00
N LEU A 23 3.56 14.90 3.72
CA LEU A 23 3.88 15.96 4.67
C LEU A 23 4.46 17.18 3.96
N ALA A 24 3.70 18.28 3.96
CA ALA A 24 4.23 19.57 3.54
C ALA A 24 5.34 20.05 4.49
N ASP A 25 6.30 20.80 3.97
CA ASP A 25 7.47 21.29 4.72
C ASP A 25 7.09 22.17 5.92
N VAL A 26 5.95 22.86 5.85
CA VAL A 26 5.41 23.67 6.94
C VAL A 26 4.94 22.81 8.14
N LEU A 27 4.58 21.54 7.91
CA LEU A 27 4.22 20.59 8.98
C LEU A 27 5.46 19.94 9.57
N VAL A 28 6.36 19.45 8.70
CA VAL A 28 7.62 18.80 9.09
C VAL A 28 8.71 19.23 8.13
N ALA A 29 9.62 20.05 8.62
CA ALA A 29 10.74 20.54 7.84
C ALA A 29 11.60 19.37 7.28
N PRO A 30 12.05 19.41 6.01
CA PRO A 30 12.83 18.35 5.37
C PRO A 30 14.06 17.94 6.18
N ALA A 31 14.73 18.90 6.81
CA ALA A 31 15.92 18.66 7.65
C ALA A 31 15.63 17.78 8.89
N ARG A 32 14.37 17.71 9.34
CA ARG A 32 13.96 16.89 10.49
C ARG A 32 13.59 15.46 10.12
N ARG A 33 13.19 15.21 8.87
CA ARG A 33 12.68 13.91 8.43
C ARG A 33 13.65 12.75 8.64
N PRO A 34 14.98 12.88 8.41
CA PRO A 34 15.93 11.80 8.70
C PRO A 34 15.93 11.39 10.17
N ALA A 35 15.96 12.36 11.11
CA ALA A 35 15.95 12.09 12.54
C ALA A 35 14.67 11.40 13.01
N ILE A 36 13.50 11.83 12.49
CA ILE A 36 12.21 11.20 12.77
C ILE A 36 12.20 9.75 12.26
N ARG A 37 12.69 9.51 11.04
CA ARG A 37 12.81 8.18 10.45
C ARG A 37 13.71 7.27 11.29
N ASP A 38 14.86 7.77 11.75
CA ASP A 38 15.80 7.00 12.56
C ASP A 38 15.23 6.67 13.95
N ALA A 39 14.49 7.60 14.54
CA ALA A 39 13.75 7.33 15.77
C ALA A 39 12.65 6.28 15.55
N ALA A 40 11.88 6.37 14.45
CA ALA A 40 10.85 5.42 14.10
C ALA A 40 11.37 3.98 13.87
N ARG A 41 12.64 3.80 13.48
CA ARG A 41 13.29 2.48 13.36
C ARG A 41 13.50 1.77 14.70
N GLN A 42 13.53 2.53 15.79
CA GLN A 42 13.77 2.01 17.13
C GLN A 42 12.47 1.63 17.87
N LEU A 43 11.32 1.96 17.28
CA LEU A 43 10.01 1.63 17.84
C LEU A 43 9.67 0.14 17.62
N PRO A 44 8.78 -0.43 18.47
CA PRO A 44 8.21 -1.74 18.16
C PRO A 44 7.71 -1.78 16.70
N PRO A 45 8.06 -2.83 15.92
CA PRO A 45 7.74 -2.87 14.50
C PRO A 45 6.24 -3.16 14.21
N VAL A 46 5.35 -2.53 14.96
CA VAL A 46 3.91 -2.52 14.72
C VAL A 46 3.61 -1.61 13.52
N PRO A 47 2.70 -1.99 12.61
CA PRO A 47 2.52 -1.32 11.32
C PRO A 47 1.76 0.00 11.41
N ARG A 48 2.08 0.83 12.39
CA ARG A 48 1.45 2.12 12.66
C ARG A 48 2.45 3.12 13.20
N LEU A 49 2.26 4.37 12.82
CA LEU A 49 2.98 5.52 13.37
C LEU A 49 2.06 6.73 13.34
N ALA A 50 2.08 7.55 14.39
CA ALA A 50 1.52 8.88 14.33
C ALA A 50 2.57 9.93 14.76
N LEU A 51 2.39 11.14 14.26
CA LEU A 51 3.20 12.30 14.56
C LEU A 51 2.33 13.31 15.28
N GLU A 52 2.77 13.81 16.42
CA GLU A 52 2.18 14.96 17.09
C GLU A 52 2.88 16.23 16.61
N ILE A 53 2.16 17.11 15.93
CA ILE A 53 2.70 18.31 15.28
C ILE A 53 2.01 19.54 15.84
N ARG A 54 2.76 20.56 16.22
CA ARG A 54 2.23 21.84 16.69
C ARG A 54 1.71 22.68 15.53
N LEU A 55 0.54 23.32 15.72
CA LEU A 55 -0.16 24.06 14.66
C LEU A 55 0.07 25.58 14.69
N GLY A 56 0.42 26.15 15.85
CA GLY A 56 0.73 27.58 15.97
C GLY A 56 1.98 27.99 15.22
N GLY A 57 2.16 29.32 15.00
CA GLY A 57 3.38 29.93 14.45
C GLY A 57 4.19 30.66 15.52
N GLY A 58 5.49 30.87 15.27
CA GLY A 58 6.38 31.71 16.04
C GLY A 58 7.48 30.98 16.83
N ASP A 59 8.59 31.68 17.13
CA ASP A 59 9.80 31.17 17.78
C ASP A 59 9.59 30.66 19.22
N ALA A 60 8.51 31.04 19.88
CA ALA A 60 8.23 30.71 21.28
C ALA A 60 7.74 29.25 21.48
N GLY A 61 7.44 28.51 20.41
CA GLY A 61 6.80 27.19 20.49
C GLY A 61 7.58 26.04 19.86
N GLY A 62 8.83 26.24 19.41
CA GLY A 62 9.62 25.19 18.78
C GLY A 62 9.04 24.72 17.45
N ASP A 63 9.06 25.55 16.44
CA ASP A 63 8.78 25.17 15.05
C ASP A 63 9.63 23.96 14.67
N GLY A 64 8.97 22.84 14.42
CA GLY A 64 9.61 21.60 13.99
C GLY A 64 9.82 20.54 15.09
N ILE A 65 9.29 20.72 16.30
CA ILE A 65 9.23 19.63 17.29
C ILE A 65 8.09 18.69 16.83
N VAL A 66 8.45 17.43 16.62
CA VAL A 66 7.53 16.37 16.21
C VAL A 66 7.69 15.22 17.19
N ASP A 67 6.66 14.97 17.99
CA ASP A 67 6.65 13.84 18.90
C ASP A 67 6.10 12.60 18.19
N LEU A 68 6.66 11.43 18.50
CA LEU A 68 6.26 10.16 17.90
C LEU A 68 5.19 9.50 18.78
N HIS A 69 4.21 8.92 18.14
CA HIS A 69 3.12 8.24 18.81
C HIS A 69 2.82 6.91 18.12
N GLN A 70 2.62 5.85 18.90
CA GLN A 70 2.34 4.52 18.38
C GLN A 70 1.21 3.86 19.16
N MET A 71 0.19 3.41 18.43
CA MET A 71 -0.89 2.57 18.96
C MET A 71 -0.51 1.08 18.81
N ILE A 72 -0.70 0.33 19.88
CA ILE A 72 -0.54 -1.13 19.92
C ILE A 72 -1.86 -1.72 20.39
N THR A 73 -2.44 -2.65 19.66
CA THR A 73 -3.74 -3.23 19.96
C THR A 73 -3.61 -4.67 20.46
N ARG A 74 -4.63 -5.20 21.16
CA ARG A 74 -4.71 -6.63 21.48
C ARG A 74 -5.08 -7.47 20.26
N ARG A 75 -5.50 -6.81 19.17
CA ARG A 75 -5.92 -7.46 17.93
C ARG A 75 -4.71 -7.71 17.04
N GLU A 76 -4.88 -8.63 16.09
CA GLU A 76 -3.84 -8.98 15.13
C GLU A 76 -2.60 -9.59 15.82
N GLU A 77 -1.41 -9.25 15.35
CA GLU A 77 -0.13 -9.77 15.84
C GLU A 77 0.63 -8.79 16.75
N ASP A 78 0.04 -7.64 17.05
CA ASP A 78 0.71 -6.58 17.80
C ASP A 78 1.32 -7.07 19.11
N PRO A 79 0.63 -7.90 19.94
CA PRO A 79 1.21 -8.39 21.19
C PRO A 79 2.46 -9.25 20.96
N GLN A 80 2.46 -10.11 19.94
CA GLN A 80 3.60 -10.95 19.63
C GLN A 80 4.76 -10.15 19.04
N ILE A 81 4.48 -9.14 18.22
CA ILE A 81 5.47 -8.21 17.68
C ILE A 81 6.13 -7.44 18.83
N LEU A 82 5.32 -6.88 19.73
CA LEU A 82 5.81 -6.17 20.91
C LEU A 82 6.70 -7.07 21.78
N ARG A 83 6.26 -8.29 22.07
CA ARG A 83 7.01 -9.26 22.86
C ARG A 83 8.37 -9.57 22.23
N ARG A 84 8.40 -9.92 20.93
CA ARG A 84 9.65 -10.19 20.21
C ARG A 84 10.61 -8.98 20.28
N HIS A 85 10.09 -7.77 20.07
CA HIS A 85 10.89 -6.54 20.15
C HIS A 85 11.52 -6.34 21.54
N LEU A 86 10.75 -6.54 22.61
CA LEU A 86 11.22 -6.43 24.00
C LEU A 86 12.24 -7.52 24.36
N ASP A 87 12.08 -8.74 23.83
CA ASP A 87 12.98 -9.86 24.09
C ASP A 87 14.32 -9.72 23.35
N GLN A 88 14.33 -9.05 22.20
CA GLN A 88 15.54 -8.74 21.44
C GLN A 88 16.34 -7.53 22.00
N GLY A 89 15.92 -6.98 23.14
CA GLY A 89 16.55 -5.80 23.72
C GLY A 89 16.19 -4.51 22.98
N GLY A 90 15.09 -4.51 22.25
CA GLY A 90 14.62 -3.41 21.45
C GLY A 90 14.33 -2.17 22.29
N GLY A 91 15.03 -1.08 21.93
CA GLY A 91 14.88 0.24 22.50
C GLY A 91 15.77 0.51 23.73
N ALA A 92 16.45 1.65 23.72
CA ALA A 92 17.23 2.15 24.86
C ALA A 92 16.37 2.41 26.12
N TRP A 93 15.05 2.31 25.99
CA TRP A 93 14.05 2.46 27.05
C TRP A 93 13.68 1.14 27.73
N ALA A 94 14.27 0.01 27.31
CA ALA A 94 14.00 -1.33 27.84
C ALA A 94 14.56 -1.52 29.27
N GLY A 95 14.00 -0.83 30.25
CA GLY A 95 14.33 -0.99 31.67
C GLY A 95 13.19 -0.58 32.59
N GLY A 96 13.04 -1.26 33.73
CA GLY A 96 12.12 -0.88 34.81
C GLY A 96 10.68 -1.40 34.65
N GLY A 97 9.75 -0.77 35.38
CA GLY A 97 8.35 -1.19 35.52
C GLY A 97 7.55 -1.21 34.21
N LEU A 98 7.83 -0.27 33.30
CA LEU A 98 7.14 -0.18 32.00
C LEU A 98 7.41 -1.42 31.13
N THR A 99 8.68 -1.84 30.99
CA THR A 99 9.01 -3.03 30.21
C THR A 99 8.35 -4.28 30.79
N GLY A 100 8.35 -4.42 32.12
CA GLY A 100 7.69 -5.52 32.81
C GLY A 100 6.17 -5.53 32.55
N PHE A 101 5.54 -4.35 32.59
CA PHE A 101 4.11 -4.21 32.27
C PHE A 101 3.82 -4.59 30.82
N LEU A 102 4.58 -4.05 29.86
CA LEU A 102 4.39 -4.33 28.44
C LEU A 102 4.57 -5.82 28.10
N ARG A 103 5.51 -6.51 28.75
CA ARG A 103 5.68 -7.97 28.62
C ARG A 103 4.47 -8.73 29.16
N SER A 104 3.99 -8.37 30.36
CA SER A 104 2.81 -8.99 30.95
C SER A 104 1.57 -8.76 30.11
N TRP A 105 1.40 -7.56 29.56
CA TRP A 105 0.31 -7.26 28.65
C TRP A 105 0.42 -8.07 27.34
N ALA A 106 1.61 -8.11 26.73
CA ALA A 106 1.84 -8.89 25.50
C ALA A 106 1.71 -10.41 25.70
N ALA A 107 1.91 -10.91 26.92
CA ALA A 107 1.71 -12.32 27.30
C ALA A 107 0.26 -12.63 27.75
N GLU A 108 -0.63 -11.63 27.76
CA GLU A 108 -2.03 -11.74 28.24
C GLU A 108 -2.13 -12.16 29.72
N GLU A 109 -1.13 -11.81 30.53
CA GLU A 109 -1.13 -12.14 31.95
C GLU A 109 -2.21 -11.33 32.70
N ASP A 110 -2.85 -11.96 33.66
CA ASP A 110 -3.85 -11.35 34.55
C ASP A 110 -5.05 -10.70 33.83
N GLY A 111 -5.36 -11.09 32.60
CA GLY A 111 -6.44 -10.52 31.78
C GLY A 111 -6.21 -9.04 31.45
N LEU A 112 -4.95 -8.60 31.31
CA LEU A 112 -4.61 -7.21 31.03
C LEU A 112 -5.12 -6.74 29.68
N GLN A 113 -5.12 -7.60 28.65
CA GLN A 113 -5.63 -7.25 27.34
C GLN A 113 -7.15 -7.10 27.31
N ASP A 114 -7.88 -7.82 28.16
CA ASP A 114 -9.32 -7.67 28.30
C ASP A 114 -9.70 -6.36 28.97
N ARG A 115 -8.83 -5.82 29.80
CA ARG A 115 -9.03 -4.54 30.50
C ARG A 115 -8.55 -3.35 29.69
N PHE A 116 -7.46 -3.54 28.93
CA PHE A 116 -6.81 -2.51 28.13
C PHE A 116 -6.55 -3.09 26.76
N ASP A 117 -7.49 -2.94 25.86
CA ASP A 117 -7.43 -3.49 24.51
C ASP A 117 -6.50 -2.71 23.59
N GLN A 118 -6.08 -1.51 24.00
CA GLN A 118 -5.16 -0.67 23.25
C GLN A 118 -4.17 0.03 24.20
N LEU A 119 -2.92 0.07 23.79
CA LEU A 119 -1.85 0.83 24.39
C LEU A 119 -1.37 1.90 23.42
N TYR A 120 -1.03 3.07 23.95
CA TYR A 120 -0.37 4.13 23.18
C TYR A 120 0.95 4.45 23.85
N LEU A 121 2.01 4.44 23.06
CA LEU A 121 3.34 4.87 23.45
C LEU A 121 3.65 6.20 22.79
N GLU A 122 4.05 7.20 23.56
CA GLU A 122 4.35 8.55 23.09
C GLU A 122 5.79 8.91 23.48
N TRP A 123 6.60 9.26 22.50
CA TRP A 123 7.99 9.68 22.66
C TRP A 123 8.13 11.15 22.30
N ASP A 124 8.78 11.91 23.19
CA ASP A 124 9.20 13.27 22.87
C ASP A 124 10.24 13.27 21.76
N ALA A 125 10.19 14.30 20.91
CA ALA A 125 11.15 14.45 19.82
C ALA A 125 12.59 14.36 20.33
N PRO A 126 13.45 13.58 19.66
CA PRO A 126 14.85 13.51 20.04
C PRO A 126 15.50 14.89 19.86
N THR A 127 15.95 15.47 20.97
CA THR A 127 16.75 16.67 20.96
C THR A 127 18.23 16.28 20.90
N ASN A 128 18.96 16.79 19.91
CA ASN A 128 20.43 16.69 19.82
C ASN A 128 21.03 15.26 19.73
N GLY A 129 20.39 14.35 19.00
CA GLY A 129 20.97 13.01 18.77
C GLY A 129 20.92 12.05 19.96
N ALA A 130 20.25 12.42 21.04
CA ALA A 130 19.92 11.48 22.11
C ALA A 130 18.93 10.44 21.59
N GLY A 131 19.12 9.16 21.93
CA GLY A 131 18.18 8.09 21.62
C GLY A 131 16.78 8.36 22.22
N PRO A 132 15.75 7.59 21.82
CA PRO A 132 14.40 7.77 22.33
C PRO A 132 14.40 7.65 23.85
N GLN A 133 13.82 8.67 24.50
CA GLN A 133 13.63 8.68 25.94
C GLN A 133 12.53 7.67 26.34
N LEU A 134 12.38 7.43 27.65
CA LEU A 134 11.31 6.58 28.15
C LEU A 134 9.94 7.12 27.70
N PRO A 135 9.12 6.33 26.98
CA PRO A 135 7.85 6.82 26.49
C PRO A 135 6.82 7.04 27.59
N ALA A 136 5.91 7.98 27.38
CA ALA A 136 4.65 7.99 28.10
C ALA A 136 3.78 6.81 27.60
N LEU A 137 3.09 6.16 28.52
CA LEU A 137 2.14 5.07 28.23
C LEU A 137 0.71 5.52 28.49
N PHE A 138 -0.15 5.38 27.50
CA PHE A 138 -1.58 5.56 27.67
C PHE A 138 -2.29 4.22 27.55
N LEU A 139 -3.17 3.93 28.49
CA LEU A 139 -4.02 2.75 28.54
C LEU A 139 -5.40 3.15 28.09
N ALA A 140 -5.83 2.68 26.92
CA ALA A 140 -7.21 2.87 26.49
C ALA A 140 -8.07 1.76 27.08
N SER A 141 -9.21 2.15 27.61
CA SER A 141 -10.21 1.22 28.04
C SER A 141 -11.58 1.79 27.70
N ASP A 142 -12.46 0.95 27.23
CA ASP A 142 -13.89 1.29 27.17
C ASP A 142 -14.50 1.04 28.55
N LEU A 143 -14.03 1.80 29.54
CA LEU A 143 -14.50 1.70 30.92
C LEU A 143 -15.91 2.31 31.01
N ARG A 144 -16.90 1.62 30.43
CA ARG A 144 -18.29 1.82 30.77
C ARG A 144 -18.53 1.08 32.08
N PHE A 145 -18.78 1.82 33.13
CA PHE A 145 -19.12 1.25 34.42
C PHE A 145 -20.62 0.97 34.46
N GLU A 146 -21.05 -0.18 33.99
CA GLU A 146 -22.48 -0.51 33.88
C GLU A 146 -23.11 -0.95 35.21
N ALA A 147 -22.33 -1.36 36.19
CA ALA A 147 -22.85 -1.77 37.52
C ALA A 147 -21.95 -1.27 38.66
N ALA A 148 -22.57 -0.98 39.82
CA ALA A 148 -21.90 -0.45 41.01
C ALA A 148 -20.79 -1.39 41.51
N ASP A 149 -21.00 -2.70 41.50
CA ASP A 149 -20.02 -3.70 41.97
C ASP A 149 -18.80 -3.82 41.03
N SER A 150 -18.95 -3.54 39.75
CA SER A 150 -17.84 -3.55 38.78
C SER A 150 -16.98 -2.29 38.89
N ARG A 151 -17.51 -1.18 39.38
CA ARG A 151 -16.82 0.11 39.52
C ARG A 151 -15.66 0.04 40.50
N ALA A 152 -15.89 -0.50 41.69
CA ALA A 152 -14.86 -0.63 42.73
C ALA A 152 -13.74 -1.58 42.29
N ALA A 153 -14.09 -2.73 41.72
CA ALA A 153 -13.11 -3.73 41.24
C ALA A 153 -12.27 -3.18 40.07
N ARG A 154 -12.86 -2.44 39.14
CA ARG A 154 -12.16 -1.80 38.03
C ARG A 154 -11.27 -0.67 38.49
N ARG A 155 -11.74 0.17 39.41
CA ARG A 155 -10.92 1.20 40.05
C ARG A 155 -9.68 0.61 40.74
N ASP A 156 -9.86 -0.46 41.49
CA ASP A 156 -8.75 -1.17 42.15
C ASP A 156 -7.79 -1.83 41.16
N ALA A 157 -8.28 -2.42 40.10
CA ALA A 157 -7.46 -2.98 39.06
C ALA A 157 -6.59 -1.90 38.40
N LEU A 158 -7.20 -0.75 38.10
CA LEU A 158 -6.53 0.39 37.50
C LEU A 158 -5.48 0.99 38.45
N ARG A 159 -5.78 1.12 39.73
CA ARG A 159 -4.81 1.55 40.76
C ARG A 159 -3.62 0.61 40.83
N ARG A 160 -3.85 -0.71 40.81
CA ARG A 160 -2.74 -1.70 40.80
C ARG A 160 -1.87 -1.58 39.57
N VAL A 161 -2.45 -1.36 38.42
CA VAL A 161 -1.71 -1.17 37.15
C VAL A 161 -0.89 0.10 37.18
N VAL A 162 -1.48 1.21 37.59
CA VAL A 162 -0.76 2.49 37.72
C VAL A 162 0.33 2.43 38.78
N ALA A 163 0.07 1.79 39.92
CA ALA A 163 1.10 1.57 40.97
C ALA A 163 2.26 0.66 40.48
N ARG A 164 1.99 -0.24 39.54
CA ARG A 164 3.03 -1.10 38.91
C ARG A 164 3.90 -0.31 37.92
N LEU A 165 3.30 0.67 37.25
CA LEU A 165 3.95 1.51 36.24
C LEU A 165 4.68 2.70 36.88
N CYS A 166 4.07 3.35 37.86
CA CYS A 166 4.65 4.38 38.69
C CYS A 166 5.22 3.71 39.93
N ARG A 167 6.44 4.00 40.26
CA ARG A 167 6.95 3.59 41.58
C ARG A 167 5.99 4.12 42.64
N ALA A 168 5.69 3.31 43.65
CA ALA A 168 4.61 3.52 44.64
C ALA A 168 4.59 4.90 45.37
N GLN A 169 5.50 5.78 45.04
CA GLN A 169 5.71 7.10 45.62
C GLN A 169 5.15 8.25 44.78
N ASP A 170 4.71 7.97 43.53
CA ASP A 170 4.72 9.03 42.52
C ASP A 170 3.40 9.77 42.32
N ALA A 171 2.23 9.18 42.55
CA ALA A 171 0.95 9.90 42.64
C ALA A 171 -0.22 8.98 43.04
N PRO A 172 -0.72 9.00 44.25
CA PRO A 172 -1.93 8.28 44.58
C PRO A 172 -3.09 8.84 43.75
N LEU A 173 -3.75 7.95 42.97
CA LEU A 173 -4.97 8.30 42.24
C LEU A 173 -6.03 8.66 43.24
N SER A 174 -6.53 9.90 43.23
CA SER A 174 -7.62 10.36 44.07
C SER A 174 -8.91 9.62 43.72
N ASP A 175 -9.65 9.18 44.71
CA ASP A 175 -10.98 8.60 44.51
C ASP A 175 -11.93 9.57 43.80
N ALA A 176 -11.79 10.86 44.07
CA ALA A 176 -12.58 11.90 43.42
C ALA A 176 -12.48 11.87 41.90
N LEU A 177 -11.34 11.48 41.31
CA LEU A 177 -11.16 11.34 39.86
C LEU A 177 -12.06 10.25 39.26
N PHE A 178 -12.39 9.22 40.06
CA PHE A 178 -13.30 8.15 39.63
C PHE A 178 -14.76 8.43 39.98
N ASP A 179 -15.02 9.19 41.06
CA ASP A 179 -16.34 9.45 41.53
C ASP A 179 -17.18 10.38 40.62
N VAL A 180 -16.48 11.09 39.71
CA VAL A 180 -17.14 11.92 38.68
C VAL A 180 -17.66 11.09 37.49
N VAL A 181 -17.30 9.81 37.42
CA VAL A 181 -17.73 8.89 36.34
C VAL A 181 -19.17 8.45 36.66
N ALA A 182 -20.14 9.10 36.03
CA ALA A 182 -21.56 8.78 36.17
C ALA A 182 -22.33 9.14 34.89
N GLY A 183 -23.39 8.41 34.62
CA GLY A 183 -24.20 8.63 33.41
C GLY A 183 -23.39 8.49 32.14
N PRO A 184 -23.36 9.52 31.26
CA PRO A 184 -22.60 9.47 30.00
C PRO A 184 -21.08 9.63 30.17
N VAL A 185 -20.64 10.08 31.36
CA VAL A 185 -19.22 10.36 31.61
C VAL A 185 -18.44 9.05 31.83
N SER A 186 -17.36 8.85 31.11
CA SER A 186 -16.47 7.71 31.27
C SER A 186 -15.01 8.13 31.11
N ILE A 187 -14.08 7.31 31.62
CA ILE A 187 -12.65 7.49 31.41
C ILE A 187 -12.29 6.74 30.13
N SER A 188 -11.76 7.46 29.14
CA SER A 188 -11.33 6.88 27.85
C SER A 188 -9.88 6.39 27.88
N HIS A 189 -9.01 7.15 28.56
CA HIS A 189 -7.58 6.81 28.66
C HIS A 189 -7.02 7.18 30.02
N ILE A 190 -6.06 6.41 30.48
CA ILE A 190 -5.18 6.79 31.57
C ILE A 190 -3.75 6.81 31.06
N GLY A 191 -3.08 7.95 31.19
CA GLY A 191 -1.71 8.15 30.78
C GLY A 191 -0.76 8.11 31.99
N VAL A 192 0.37 7.41 31.86
CA VAL A 192 1.49 7.49 32.76
C VAL A 192 2.61 8.20 32.01
N MET A 193 2.89 9.44 32.44
CA MET A 193 3.82 10.35 31.76
C MET A 193 5.26 10.10 32.23
N SER A 194 5.76 8.89 31.97
CA SER A 194 7.13 8.51 32.30
C SER A 194 8.13 9.48 31.64
N GLY A 195 9.06 10.02 32.40
CA GLY A 195 10.02 11.02 31.88
C GLY A 195 9.52 12.47 31.88
N ARG A 196 8.21 12.72 32.13
CA ARG A 196 7.64 14.07 32.24
C ARG A 196 7.10 14.32 33.65
N GLY A 197 7.96 14.21 34.66
CA GLY A 197 7.59 14.45 36.06
C GLY A 197 6.62 13.43 36.66
N ASN A 198 6.50 12.24 36.07
CA ASN A 198 5.64 11.14 36.54
C ASN A 198 4.15 11.52 36.72
N ALA A 199 3.65 12.47 35.93
CA ALA A 199 2.25 12.83 35.95
C ALA A 199 1.36 11.67 35.50
N ILE A 200 0.19 11.57 36.12
CA ILE A 200 -0.87 10.68 35.65
C ILE A 200 -1.91 11.55 34.95
N ARG A 201 -2.23 11.23 33.68
CA ARG A 201 -3.25 11.90 32.91
C ARG A 201 -4.53 11.07 32.88
N MET A 202 -5.64 11.70 33.21
CA MET A 202 -6.97 11.11 33.11
C MET A 202 -7.73 11.80 31.98
N ASN A 203 -8.14 11.03 30.97
CA ASN A 203 -8.96 11.55 29.87
C ASN A 203 -10.42 11.13 30.05
N TYR A 204 -11.31 12.10 30.13
CA TYR A 204 -12.75 11.90 30.28
C TYR A 204 -13.48 12.17 28.97
N ARG A 205 -14.51 11.37 28.69
CA ARG A 205 -15.44 11.59 27.56
C ARG A 205 -16.87 11.63 28.05
N GLY A 206 -17.81 12.18 27.25
CA GLY A 206 -19.20 12.26 27.54
C GLY A 206 -19.58 13.44 28.48
N ILE A 207 -18.66 14.39 28.67
CA ILE A 207 -18.90 15.61 29.41
C ILE A 207 -19.63 16.61 28.50
N SER A 208 -20.77 17.16 28.99
CA SER A 208 -21.42 18.27 28.28
C SER A 208 -20.80 19.62 28.66
N PRO A 209 -20.96 20.67 27.83
CA PRO A 209 -20.52 22.02 28.18
C PRO A 209 -21.15 22.56 29.46
N ALA A 210 -22.38 22.16 29.76
CA ALA A 210 -23.08 22.56 30.98
C ALA A 210 -22.50 21.88 32.25
N ASP A 211 -21.98 20.67 32.11
CA ASP A 211 -21.47 19.86 33.23
C ASP A 211 -19.99 20.13 33.57
N LEU A 212 -19.20 20.64 32.60
CA LEU A 212 -17.77 20.85 32.80
C LEU A 212 -17.43 21.75 34.01
N PRO A 213 -18.08 22.92 34.22
CA PRO A 213 -17.76 23.77 35.37
C PRO A 213 -18.01 23.07 36.71
N GLY A 214 -19.12 22.34 36.81
CA GLY A 214 -19.47 21.58 38.02
C GLY A 214 -18.50 20.41 38.26
N LEU A 215 -18.04 19.76 37.20
CA LEU A 215 -17.01 18.69 37.25
C LEU A 215 -15.69 19.25 37.80
N LEU A 216 -15.15 20.31 37.17
CA LEU A 216 -13.91 20.95 37.60
C LEU A 216 -13.93 21.46 39.01
N GLY A 217 -15.11 22.07 39.43
CA GLY A 217 -15.35 22.53 40.80
C GLY A 217 -15.33 21.38 41.80
N ARG A 218 -16.01 20.25 41.53
CA ARG A 218 -16.00 19.08 42.43
C ARG A 218 -14.61 18.45 42.57
N LEU A 219 -13.80 18.47 41.48
CA LEU A 219 -12.44 17.98 41.49
C LEU A 219 -11.44 18.93 42.17
N GLY A 220 -11.85 20.18 42.44
CA GLY A 220 -10.93 21.20 42.96
C GLY A 220 -9.85 21.60 41.96
N TRP A 221 -10.18 21.57 40.63
CA TRP A 221 -9.21 21.96 39.61
C TRP A 221 -8.84 23.44 39.77
N PRO A 222 -7.52 23.76 39.84
CA PRO A 222 -7.04 25.07 40.23
C PRO A 222 -6.98 26.13 39.14
N GLY A 223 -7.33 25.77 37.89
CA GLY A 223 -7.27 26.70 36.74
C GLY A 223 -8.50 27.61 36.60
N ASP A 224 -8.51 28.44 35.55
CA ASP A 224 -9.66 29.33 35.23
C ASP A 224 -10.80 28.55 34.57
N VAL A 225 -11.78 28.13 35.38
CA VAL A 225 -12.95 27.34 34.95
C VAL A 225 -13.77 28.09 33.91
N ALA A 226 -13.93 29.42 34.02
CA ALA A 226 -14.74 30.19 33.07
C ALA A 226 -14.10 30.25 31.68
N ALA A 227 -12.78 30.51 31.63
CA ALA A 227 -12.03 30.56 30.36
C ALA A 227 -12.04 29.22 29.60
N VAL A 228 -11.77 28.12 30.30
CA VAL A 228 -11.73 26.79 29.65
C VAL A 228 -13.13 26.29 29.28
N SER A 229 -14.17 26.65 30.02
CA SER A 229 -15.55 26.26 29.69
C SER A 229 -16.06 26.91 28.41
N GLY A 230 -15.68 28.15 28.14
CA GLY A 230 -15.99 28.84 26.87
C GLY A 230 -15.31 28.19 25.67
N GLN A 231 -14.04 27.84 25.81
CA GLN A 231 -13.29 27.12 24.78
C GLN A 231 -13.89 25.74 24.53
N PHE A 232 -14.17 24.98 25.57
CA PHE A 232 -14.76 23.64 25.49
C PHE A 232 -16.12 23.66 24.77
N ALA A 233 -16.99 24.61 25.10
CA ALA A 233 -18.31 24.74 24.47
C ALA A 233 -18.19 24.97 22.94
N ALA A 234 -17.27 25.83 22.52
CA ALA A 234 -17.00 26.10 21.10
C ALA A 234 -16.46 24.85 20.36
N LEU A 235 -15.64 24.04 21.03
CA LEU A 235 -15.11 22.79 20.46
C LEU A 235 -16.18 21.70 20.34
N VAL A 236 -17.03 21.55 21.37
CA VAL A 236 -18.12 20.55 21.35
C VAL A 236 -19.17 20.86 20.28
N ASP A 237 -19.45 22.13 20.01
CA ASP A 237 -20.36 22.56 18.93
C ASP A 237 -19.80 22.19 17.54
N ALA A 238 -18.49 22.25 17.38
CA ALA A 238 -17.81 22.02 16.09
C ALA A 238 -17.49 20.55 15.83
N ALA A 239 -17.18 19.74 16.86
CA ALA A 239 -16.66 18.39 16.75
C ALA A 239 -17.75 17.32 16.96
N ASP A 240 -17.44 16.05 16.61
CA ASP A 240 -18.29 14.90 16.93
C ASP A 240 -18.07 14.42 18.36
N ARG A 241 -16.84 14.57 18.86
CA ARG A 241 -16.47 14.18 20.23
C ARG A 241 -15.30 15.02 20.72
N VAL A 242 -15.37 15.46 21.97
CA VAL A 242 -14.27 16.11 22.67
C VAL A 242 -14.04 15.38 24.00
N THR A 243 -12.79 15.04 24.31
CA THR A 243 -12.38 14.50 25.60
C THR A 243 -11.66 15.56 26.40
N VAL A 244 -11.72 15.44 27.73
CA VAL A 244 -11.08 16.36 28.68
C VAL A 244 -9.98 15.64 29.42
N GLY A 245 -8.74 16.07 29.23
CA GLY A 245 -7.54 15.53 29.89
C GLY A 245 -7.11 16.39 31.08
N LEU A 246 -6.96 15.77 32.25
CA LEU A 246 -6.48 16.40 33.49
C LEU A 246 -5.21 15.70 33.97
N ASP A 247 -4.21 16.46 34.38
CA ASP A 247 -2.95 15.97 34.90
C ASP A 247 -2.92 16.00 36.43
N LEU A 248 -2.46 14.90 37.01
CA LEU A 248 -2.24 14.72 38.42
C LEU A 248 -0.74 14.52 38.69
N VAL A 249 -0.14 15.35 39.53
CA VAL A 249 1.24 15.24 39.96
C VAL A 249 1.27 15.24 41.49
N ASP A 250 1.93 14.27 42.11
CA ASP A 250 2.04 14.12 43.58
C ASP A 250 0.69 14.20 44.30
N GLY A 251 -0.36 13.64 43.70
CA GLY A 251 -1.71 13.64 44.25
C GLY A 251 -2.49 14.95 44.08
N ALA A 252 -1.94 15.98 43.42
CA ALA A 252 -2.59 17.26 43.17
C ALA A 252 -2.88 17.47 41.67
N LEU A 253 -4.10 17.96 41.37
CA LEU A 253 -4.44 18.35 40.00
C LEU A 253 -3.63 19.56 39.57
N GLN A 254 -3.11 19.49 38.36
CA GLN A 254 -2.40 20.58 37.73
C GLN A 254 -3.38 21.58 37.07
N PRO A 255 -3.02 22.86 37.01
CA PRO A 255 -3.87 23.88 36.41
C PRO A 255 -3.95 23.79 34.87
N SER A 256 -3.16 22.91 34.25
CA SER A 256 -3.26 22.63 32.81
C SER A 256 -4.44 21.71 32.51
N ILE A 257 -5.04 21.89 31.33
CA ILE A 257 -6.15 21.06 30.83
C ILE A 257 -5.94 20.80 29.33
N GLY A 258 -6.30 19.60 28.89
CA GLY A 258 -6.23 19.19 27.46
C GLY A 258 -7.60 18.84 26.91
N PHE A 259 -7.89 19.26 25.68
CA PHE A 259 -9.07 18.87 24.93
C PHE A 259 -8.64 18.11 23.69
N GLU A 260 -8.98 16.83 23.58
CA GLU A 260 -8.77 16.05 22.37
C GLU A 260 -10.05 16.06 21.54
N ILE A 261 -9.93 16.42 20.27
CA ILE A 261 -11.02 16.82 19.38
C ILE A 261 -11.07 15.84 18.21
N PHE A 262 -12.17 15.08 18.11
CA PHE A 262 -12.37 14.04 17.12
C PHE A 262 -13.50 14.39 16.17
N CYS A 263 -13.32 14.07 14.89
CA CYS A 263 -14.38 14.06 13.89
C CYS A 263 -14.47 12.67 13.27
N ASP A 264 -15.68 12.16 13.11
CA ASP A 264 -15.95 10.82 12.58
C ASP A 264 -15.77 10.75 11.04
N HIS A 265 -15.75 11.91 10.38
CA HIS A 265 -15.52 12.02 8.94
C HIS A 265 -14.06 12.43 8.65
N PRO A 266 -13.45 11.91 7.56
CA PRO A 266 -12.11 12.29 7.17
C PRO A 266 -12.02 13.77 6.76
N LEU A 267 -10.83 14.32 6.79
CA LEU A 267 -10.51 15.65 6.28
C LEU A 267 -10.45 15.59 4.73
N PRO A 268 -11.01 16.56 3.96
CA PRO A 268 -11.74 17.73 4.45
C PRO A 268 -13.23 17.44 4.73
N SER A 269 -13.78 18.09 5.75
CA SER A 269 -15.22 18.08 6.01
C SER A 269 -15.65 19.38 6.71
N VAL A 270 -16.93 19.72 6.65
CA VAL A 270 -17.50 20.95 7.26
C VAL A 270 -17.18 21.04 8.77
N ARG A 271 -17.11 19.91 9.47
CA ARG A 271 -16.76 19.90 10.90
C ARG A 271 -15.28 20.23 11.11
N TRP A 272 -14.40 19.60 10.38
CA TRP A 272 -12.98 19.93 10.42
C TRP A 272 -12.72 21.40 10.07
N ASP A 273 -13.41 21.93 9.06
CA ASP A 273 -13.29 23.34 8.69
C ASP A 273 -13.67 24.27 9.82
N ARG A 274 -14.79 24.00 10.51
CA ARG A 274 -15.22 24.78 11.68
C ARG A 274 -14.18 24.78 12.80
N ILE A 275 -13.60 23.61 13.11
CA ILE A 275 -12.58 23.49 14.16
C ILE A 275 -11.32 24.23 13.76
N LEU A 276 -10.82 23.98 12.54
CA LEU A 276 -9.60 24.62 12.06
C LEU A 276 -9.77 26.12 11.90
N ASP A 277 -10.95 26.62 11.49
CA ASP A 277 -11.30 28.05 11.47
C ASP A 277 -11.32 28.66 12.88
N HIS A 278 -11.86 27.93 13.86
CA HIS A 278 -11.80 28.33 15.26
C HIS A 278 -10.35 28.47 15.73
N LEU A 279 -9.50 27.48 15.46
CA LEU A 279 -8.09 27.51 15.84
C LEU A 279 -7.32 28.65 15.12
N CYS A 280 -7.58 28.87 13.83
CA CYS A 280 -6.93 29.95 13.07
C CYS A 280 -7.34 31.32 13.58
N ARG A 281 -8.63 31.55 13.86
CA ARG A 281 -9.12 32.83 14.40
C ARG A 281 -8.53 33.18 15.77
N ASN A 282 -8.16 32.17 16.54
CA ASN A 282 -7.52 32.35 17.85
C ASN A 282 -5.98 32.30 17.80
N GLY A 283 -5.37 32.32 16.59
CA GLY A 283 -3.92 32.30 16.42
C GLY A 283 -3.24 30.97 16.79
N LEU A 284 -4.03 29.89 16.97
CA LEU A 284 -3.57 28.58 17.43
C LEU A 284 -3.17 27.65 16.27
N CYS A 285 -3.54 28.02 15.03
CA CYS A 285 -3.15 27.33 13.79
C CYS A 285 -2.84 28.36 12.73
N THR A 286 -1.75 28.17 11.98
CA THR A 286 -1.46 29.02 10.82
C THR A 286 -2.28 28.60 9.61
N ALA A 287 -2.54 29.54 8.67
CA ALA A 287 -3.28 29.25 7.45
C ALA A 287 -2.56 28.21 6.57
N GLU A 288 -1.23 28.25 6.53
CA GLU A 288 -0.40 27.32 5.77
C GLU A 288 -0.49 25.91 6.35
N LYS A 289 -0.42 25.73 7.68
CA LYS A 289 -0.55 24.43 8.35
C LYS A 289 -1.98 23.89 8.19
N ARG A 290 -3.01 24.75 8.27
CA ARG A 290 -4.39 24.33 7.97
C ARG A 290 -4.52 23.76 6.55
N ALA A 291 -4.00 24.49 5.56
CA ALA A 291 -4.05 24.03 4.17
C ALA A 291 -3.29 22.71 3.98
N ALA A 292 -2.13 22.58 4.63
CA ALA A 292 -1.31 21.36 4.59
C ALA A 292 -1.99 20.16 5.22
N LEU A 293 -2.73 20.31 6.32
CA LEU A 293 -3.51 19.22 6.92
C LEU A 293 -4.55 18.65 5.95
N GLY A 294 -5.18 19.48 5.11
CA GLY A 294 -6.13 19.05 4.10
C GLY A 294 -5.55 18.15 3.00
N GLN A 295 -4.22 18.04 2.90
CA GLN A 295 -3.52 17.19 1.93
C GLN A 295 -3.09 15.83 2.49
N ILE A 296 -3.30 15.59 3.79
CA ILE A 296 -2.82 14.37 4.46
C ILE A 296 -3.68 13.15 4.12
N GLU A 297 -5.00 13.31 4.10
CA GLU A 297 -5.93 12.18 3.95
C GLU A 297 -5.71 11.49 2.61
N ALA A 298 -5.27 10.24 2.66
CA ALA A 298 -5.06 9.40 1.49
C ALA A 298 -4.99 7.93 1.88
N THR A 299 -5.44 7.07 0.98
CA THR A 299 -5.11 5.64 1.01
C THR A 299 -4.13 5.38 -0.13
N ILE A 300 -2.90 5.06 0.23
CA ILE A 300 -1.79 4.90 -0.70
C ILE A 300 -1.62 3.42 -0.99
N ALA A 301 -1.76 3.06 -2.25
CA ALA A 301 -1.51 1.73 -2.75
C ALA A 301 -0.07 1.59 -3.25
N VAL A 302 0.34 0.36 -3.45
CA VAL A 302 1.66 -0.02 -3.99
C VAL A 302 1.98 0.63 -5.35
N ASP A 303 0.97 1.02 -6.09
CA ASP A 303 1.05 1.60 -7.44
C ASP A 303 1.01 3.13 -7.48
N ASP A 304 0.95 3.80 -6.33
CA ASP A 304 0.97 5.25 -6.31
C ASP A 304 2.34 5.76 -6.77
N ALA A 305 2.39 6.24 -8.02
CA ALA A 305 3.62 6.75 -8.63
C ALA A 305 4.19 7.98 -7.92
N ALA A 306 3.35 8.72 -7.21
CA ALA A 306 3.77 9.88 -6.42
C ALA A 306 4.38 9.48 -5.08
N CYS A 307 4.20 8.21 -4.67
CA CYS A 307 4.66 7.71 -3.39
C CYS A 307 5.28 6.30 -3.56
N PRO A 308 6.55 6.22 -4.00
CA PRO A 308 7.19 4.94 -4.27
C PRO A 308 7.25 4.07 -3.02
N TRP A 309 6.80 2.83 -3.18
CA TRP A 309 6.79 1.84 -2.12
C TRP A 309 8.21 1.47 -1.69
N PRO A 310 8.52 1.39 -0.39
CA PRO A 310 9.88 1.11 0.06
C PRO A 310 10.39 -0.25 -0.45
N ALA A 311 11.60 -0.30 -1.02
CA ALA A 311 12.16 -1.50 -1.63
C ALA A 311 12.23 -2.72 -0.68
N ALA A 312 12.49 -2.50 0.60
CA ALA A 312 12.52 -3.55 1.63
C ALA A 312 11.16 -4.27 1.82
N TRP A 313 10.10 -3.74 1.21
CA TRP A 313 8.72 -4.20 1.37
C TRP A 313 8.17 -5.05 0.23
N ILE A 314 8.91 -5.17 -0.84
CA ILE A 314 8.47 -5.96 -1.99
C ILE A 314 8.35 -7.43 -1.62
N LEU A 315 9.37 -7.97 -0.96
CA LEU A 315 9.34 -9.37 -0.54
C LEU A 315 8.25 -9.67 0.49
N PRO A 316 8.05 -8.86 1.55
CA PRO A 316 6.87 -8.98 2.40
C PRO A 316 5.55 -8.92 1.64
N THR A 317 5.43 -8.02 0.65
CA THR A 317 4.24 -7.93 -0.21
C THR A 317 4.00 -9.22 -1.00
N ILE A 318 5.05 -9.79 -1.61
CA ILE A 318 4.98 -11.05 -2.35
C ILE A 318 4.60 -12.22 -1.44
N ARG A 319 5.04 -12.23 -0.20
CA ARG A 319 4.71 -13.23 0.82
C ARG A 319 3.38 -13.00 1.50
N GLY A 320 2.68 -11.91 1.17
CA GLY A 320 1.36 -11.57 1.67
C GLY A 320 0.26 -12.58 1.29
N PRO A 321 -0.93 -12.43 1.87
CA PRO A 321 -2.07 -13.27 1.51
C PRO A 321 -2.38 -13.16 0.01
N ARG A 322 -2.72 -14.27 -0.63
CA ARG A 322 -2.93 -14.36 -2.09
C ARG A 322 -3.96 -13.37 -2.65
N ASN A 323 -4.98 -13.06 -1.87
CA ASN A 323 -6.08 -12.17 -2.26
C ASN A 323 -6.07 -10.83 -1.50
N ALA A 324 -4.93 -10.44 -0.97
CA ALA A 324 -4.78 -9.20 -0.22
C ALA A 324 -3.61 -8.38 -0.77
N TRP A 325 -3.73 -7.07 -0.72
CA TRP A 325 -2.65 -6.15 -1.08
C TRP A 325 -2.42 -5.11 0.02
N PRO A 326 -1.17 -4.68 0.16
CA PRO A 326 -0.81 -3.71 1.17
C PRO A 326 -1.29 -2.32 0.77
N MET A 327 -1.87 -1.64 1.75
CA MET A 327 -2.32 -0.26 1.65
C MET A 327 -1.78 0.50 2.86
N VAL A 328 -1.47 1.77 2.68
CA VAL A 328 -1.19 2.68 3.80
C VAL A 328 -2.24 3.77 3.82
N ARG A 329 -2.97 3.85 4.91
CA ARG A 329 -3.86 4.96 5.17
C ARG A 329 -3.08 6.04 5.91
N CYS A 330 -3.04 7.24 5.32
CA CYS A 330 -2.55 8.46 5.96
C CYS A 330 -3.75 9.33 6.32
N TYR A 331 -3.85 9.79 7.57
CA TYR A 331 -5.01 10.56 8.04
C TYR A 331 -4.68 11.44 9.25
N VAL A 332 -5.51 12.45 9.47
CA VAL A 332 -5.51 13.21 10.74
C VAL A 332 -6.39 12.47 11.73
N SER A 333 -5.77 11.87 12.74
CA SER A 333 -6.48 11.10 13.76
C SER A 333 -7.36 11.98 14.63
N HIS A 334 -6.80 13.06 15.17
CA HIS A 334 -7.49 14.04 16.01
C HIS A 334 -6.64 15.30 16.19
N LEU A 335 -7.25 16.35 16.71
CA LEU A 335 -6.54 17.54 17.16
C LEU A 335 -6.55 17.58 18.70
N LYS A 336 -5.60 18.32 19.26
CA LYS A 336 -5.53 18.58 20.69
C LYS A 336 -5.34 20.05 20.96
N LEU A 337 -6.14 20.60 21.84
CA LEU A 337 -5.93 21.91 22.42
C LEU A 337 -5.47 21.73 23.87
N ALA A 338 -4.24 22.13 24.16
CA ALA A 338 -3.68 22.12 25.50
C ALA A 338 -3.66 23.56 26.04
N VAL A 339 -4.22 23.77 27.23
CA VAL A 339 -4.22 25.07 27.91
C VAL A 339 -3.32 24.95 29.14
N ALA A 340 -2.26 25.74 29.17
CA ALA A 340 -1.30 25.74 30.27
C ALA A 340 -1.83 26.56 31.47
N ALA A 341 -1.13 26.50 32.60
CA ALA A 341 -1.48 27.17 33.85
C ALA A 341 -1.60 28.71 33.71
N ASP A 342 -0.82 29.29 32.85
CA ASP A 342 -0.83 30.73 32.53
C ASP A 342 -1.89 31.14 31.50
N GLY A 343 -2.73 30.21 31.10
CA GLY A 343 -3.79 30.42 30.11
C GLY A 343 -3.29 30.35 28.65
N VAL A 344 -2.01 30.16 28.42
CA VAL A 344 -1.47 30.02 27.07
C VAL A 344 -1.97 28.70 26.47
N ALA A 345 -2.64 28.81 25.31
CA ALA A 345 -3.16 27.68 24.60
C ALA A 345 -2.24 27.25 23.45
N GLN A 346 -2.14 25.95 23.20
CA GLN A 346 -1.40 25.37 22.10
C GLN A 346 -2.24 24.32 21.38
N ALA A 347 -2.40 24.44 20.07
CA ALA A 347 -3.04 23.42 19.26
C ALA A 347 -2.02 22.49 18.61
N LYS A 348 -2.38 21.22 18.56
CA LYS A 348 -1.57 20.13 17.96
C LYS A 348 -2.45 19.27 17.05
N ALA A 349 -1.84 18.64 16.04
CA ALA A 349 -2.48 17.64 15.20
C ALA A 349 -1.76 16.31 15.35
N TYR A 350 -2.53 15.23 15.39
CA TYR A 350 -2.03 13.86 15.35
C TYR A 350 -2.25 13.31 13.95
N ILE A 351 -1.16 13.17 13.20
CA ILE A 351 -1.14 12.69 11.82
C ILE A 351 -0.65 11.26 11.83
N ALA A 352 -1.47 10.34 11.38
CA ALA A 352 -1.20 8.91 11.43
C ALA A 352 -0.95 8.32 10.04
N ALA A 353 -0.11 7.29 10.00
CA ALA A 353 0.04 6.36 8.90
C ALA A 353 -0.11 4.94 9.43
N GLU A 354 -1.00 4.18 8.82
CA GLU A 354 -1.32 2.81 9.23
C GLU A 354 -1.33 1.91 8.00
N HIS A 355 -0.52 0.85 8.05
CA HIS A 355 -0.53 -0.19 7.05
C HIS A 355 -1.60 -1.22 7.36
N HIS A 356 -2.31 -1.64 6.35
CA HIS A 356 -3.25 -2.75 6.43
C HIS A 356 -3.26 -3.55 5.12
N TRP A 357 -3.71 -4.79 5.21
CA TRP A 357 -3.95 -5.62 4.04
C TRP A 357 -5.40 -5.45 3.60
N GLN A 358 -5.61 -4.95 2.40
CA GLN A 358 -6.93 -4.94 1.78
C GLN A 358 -7.20 -6.31 1.17
N ILE A 359 -8.19 -7.01 1.70
CA ILE A 359 -8.60 -8.31 1.18
C ILE A 359 -9.61 -8.09 0.05
N GLY A 360 -9.30 -8.62 -1.14
CA GLY A 360 -10.24 -8.64 -2.26
C GLY A 360 -11.37 -9.65 -2.00
N HIS A 361 -12.60 -9.23 -2.16
CA HIS A 361 -13.79 -10.07 -1.99
C HIS A 361 -14.19 -10.81 -3.28
N GLY A 362 -13.25 -11.19 -4.16
CA GLY A 362 -13.52 -11.99 -5.34
C GLY A 362 -13.18 -13.47 -5.12
N ARG A 363 -14.12 -14.40 -5.39
CA ARG A 363 -13.76 -15.80 -5.60
C ARG A 363 -13.03 -15.92 -6.93
N PRO A 364 -12.02 -16.78 -7.08
CA PRO A 364 -11.45 -17.10 -8.39
C PRO A 364 -12.59 -17.52 -9.34
N GLY A 365 -12.76 -16.80 -10.44
CA GLY A 365 -13.83 -17.05 -11.43
C GLY A 365 -15.09 -16.17 -11.29
N GLU A 366 -15.23 -15.37 -10.24
CA GLU A 366 -16.35 -14.43 -10.14
C GLU A 366 -15.95 -13.10 -10.77
N VAL A 367 -16.57 -12.78 -11.91
CA VAL A 367 -16.36 -11.50 -12.62
C VAL A 367 -17.05 -10.39 -11.84
N THR A 368 -16.31 -9.69 -10.99
CA THR A 368 -16.82 -8.49 -10.34
C THR A 368 -16.64 -7.31 -11.30
N LEU A 369 -17.74 -6.73 -11.76
CA LEU A 369 -17.68 -5.52 -12.58
C LEU A 369 -17.16 -4.34 -11.72
N PRO A 370 -16.22 -3.53 -12.23
CA PRO A 370 -15.82 -2.32 -11.56
C PRO A 370 -17.01 -1.39 -11.34
N ALA A 371 -17.02 -0.65 -10.24
CA ALA A 371 -18.11 0.24 -9.89
C ALA A 371 -18.41 1.24 -11.02
N GLY A 372 -19.68 1.33 -11.39
CA GLY A 372 -20.16 2.22 -12.46
C GLY A 372 -19.93 1.73 -13.88
N LEU A 373 -19.36 0.54 -14.08
CA LEU A 373 -19.23 -0.07 -15.41
C LEU A 373 -20.28 -1.17 -15.62
N SER A 374 -20.69 -1.34 -16.88
CA SER A 374 -21.61 -2.39 -17.33
C SER A 374 -21.07 -3.00 -18.61
N PHE A 375 -21.50 -4.22 -18.92
CA PHE A 375 -21.30 -4.76 -20.25
C PHE A 375 -22.01 -3.88 -21.25
N HIS A 376 -21.34 -3.57 -22.35
CA HIS A 376 -21.89 -2.74 -23.41
C HIS A 376 -21.52 -3.36 -24.77
N PRO A 377 -22.30 -4.35 -25.23
CA PRO A 377 -22.04 -5.03 -26.49
C PRO A 377 -21.93 -4.05 -27.64
N ARG A 378 -20.92 -4.20 -28.46
CA ARG A 378 -20.76 -3.38 -29.68
C ARG A 378 -21.40 -4.06 -30.86
N PRO A 379 -21.93 -3.29 -31.84
CA PRO A 379 -22.55 -3.85 -33.02
C PRO A 379 -21.57 -4.61 -33.93
N SER A 380 -20.28 -4.28 -33.85
CA SER A 380 -19.26 -4.89 -34.69
C SER A 380 -17.90 -4.99 -33.98
N THR A 381 -17.07 -5.89 -34.46
CA THR A 381 -15.66 -6.00 -34.05
C THR A 381 -14.89 -4.69 -34.28
N ALA A 382 -15.17 -4.00 -35.40
CA ALA A 382 -14.48 -2.74 -35.71
C ALA A 382 -14.78 -1.64 -34.65
N GLU A 383 -16.03 -1.54 -34.20
CA GLU A 383 -16.41 -0.59 -33.14
C GLU A 383 -15.81 -1.01 -31.80
N ALA A 384 -15.80 -2.30 -31.50
CA ALA A 384 -15.15 -2.81 -30.28
C ALA A 384 -13.63 -2.47 -30.23
N VAL A 385 -12.96 -2.63 -31.38
CA VAL A 385 -11.54 -2.25 -31.51
C VAL A 385 -11.35 -0.74 -31.35
N ALA A 386 -12.19 0.08 -31.99
CA ALA A 386 -12.13 1.54 -31.89
C ALA A 386 -12.31 2.02 -30.43
N ASP A 387 -13.26 1.45 -29.71
CA ASP A 387 -13.52 1.80 -28.31
C ASP A 387 -12.40 1.33 -27.39
N ALA A 388 -11.79 0.19 -27.65
CA ALA A 388 -10.62 -0.31 -26.92
C ALA A 388 -9.38 0.57 -27.14
N VAL A 389 -9.14 1.02 -28.37
CA VAL A 389 -8.11 2.04 -28.65
C VAL A 389 -8.41 3.31 -27.86
N GLY A 390 -9.65 3.80 -27.90
CA GLY A 390 -10.10 4.96 -27.12
C GLY A 390 -9.88 4.80 -25.62
N PHE A 391 -10.14 3.60 -25.07
CA PHE A 391 -9.84 3.30 -23.66
C PHE A 391 -8.33 3.42 -23.39
N LEU A 392 -7.46 2.79 -24.17
CA LEU A 392 -6.02 2.88 -23.96
C LEU A 392 -5.52 4.32 -24.04
N LEU A 393 -6.01 5.12 -24.98
CA LEU A 393 -5.64 6.53 -25.09
C LEU A 393 -6.00 7.32 -23.83
N ARG A 394 -7.18 7.08 -23.24
CA ARG A 394 -7.63 7.73 -21.99
C ARG A 394 -6.92 7.18 -20.75
N ALA A 395 -6.54 5.91 -20.73
CA ALA A 395 -5.87 5.25 -19.62
C ALA A 395 -4.38 5.67 -19.46
N ARG A 396 -3.86 6.45 -20.42
CA ARG A 396 -2.49 6.96 -20.37
C ARG A 396 -2.31 7.92 -19.21
N GLN A 397 -1.29 7.66 -18.39
CA GLN A 397 -0.99 8.44 -17.20
C GLN A 397 -0.34 9.80 -17.54
N GLN A 398 -0.30 10.72 -16.57
CA GLN A 398 0.31 12.05 -16.73
C GLN A 398 1.80 11.99 -17.13
N ASN A 399 2.52 10.95 -16.69
CA ASN A 399 3.92 10.71 -17.07
C ASN A 399 4.08 10.21 -18.52
N GLY A 400 2.99 10.06 -19.26
CA GLY A 400 2.96 9.64 -20.65
C GLY A 400 3.03 8.13 -20.86
N LEU A 401 2.96 7.30 -19.81
CA LEU A 401 3.04 5.84 -19.86
C LEU A 401 1.70 5.20 -19.51
N TRP A 402 1.61 3.90 -19.74
CA TRP A 402 0.54 3.04 -19.23
C TRP A 402 1.05 2.24 -18.04
N GLY A 403 0.19 1.92 -17.09
CA GLY A 403 0.53 1.10 -15.94
C GLY A 403 -0.59 0.15 -15.58
N ASP A 404 -0.20 -1.01 -15.07
CA ASP A 404 -1.09 -2.04 -14.53
C ASP A 404 -0.34 -2.93 -13.53
N PHE A 405 -0.97 -4.00 -13.02
CA PHE A 405 -0.36 -4.94 -12.08
C PHE A 405 0.17 -4.26 -10.82
N ASN A 406 -0.72 -3.55 -10.14
CA ASN A 406 -0.39 -2.59 -9.11
C ASN A 406 0.13 -3.18 -7.79
N ARG A 407 0.17 -4.50 -7.64
CA ARG A 407 0.66 -5.18 -6.42
C ARG A 407 2.18 -5.30 -6.35
N ILE A 408 2.88 -4.79 -7.34
CA ILE A 408 4.33 -4.88 -7.45
C ILE A 408 4.92 -3.48 -7.38
N ASN A 409 5.57 -3.15 -6.31
CA ASN A 409 6.49 -2.01 -6.14
C ASN A 409 6.34 -0.88 -7.19
N GLY A 410 5.27 -0.11 -7.11
CA GLY A 410 4.97 1.00 -8.03
C GLY A 410 4.27 0.59 -9.34
N GLY A 411 3.74 -0.63 -9.43
CA GLY A 411 3.12 -1.15 -10.64
C GLY A 411 4.12 -1.49 -11.76
N CYS A 412 3.61 -2.03 -12.87
CA CYS A 412 4.40 -2.38 -14.04
C CYS A 412 4.18 -1.35 -15.14
N ASN A 413 4.79 -0.18 -15.06
CA ASN A 413 4.55 0.86 -16.06
C ASN A 413 5.42 0.70 -17.32
N ASN A 414 6.71 0.35 -17.21
CA ASN A 414 7.56 0.20 -18.38
C ASN A 414 7.13 -1.00 -19.24
N TRP A 415 6.89 -2.15 -18.61
CA TRP A 415 6.48 -3.36 -19.30
C TRP A 415 5.10 -3.21 -19.96
N VAL A 416 4.11 -2.73 -19.19
CA VAL A 416 2.75 -2.51 -19.68
C VAL A 416 2.73 -1.48 -20.82
N THR A 417 3.56 -0.44 -20.73
CA THR A 417 3.71 0.53 -21.83
C THR A 417 4.24 -0.12 -23.10
N GLY A 418 5.21 -1.03 -23.00
CA GLY A 418 5.70 -1.81 -24.15
C GLY A 418 4.58 -2.58 -24.83
N VAL A 419 3.75 -3.29 -24.04
CA VAL A 419 2.63 -4.09 -24.58
C VAL A 419 1.49 -3.22 -25.13
N ALA A 420 1.10 -2.15 -24.43
CA ALA A 420 0.08 -1.23 -24.90
C ALA A 420 0.50 -0.49 -26.18
N ALA A 421 1.75 -0.05 -26.26
CA ALA A 421 2.30 0.59 -27.46
C ALA A 421 2.34 -0.37 -28.65
N LEU A 422 2.71 -1.65 -28.43
CA LEU A 422 2.67 -2.69 -29.46
C LEU A 422 1.24 -2.92 -29.96
N ALA A 423 0.26 -3.00 -29.05
CA ALA A 423 -1.14 -3.18 -29.41
C ALA A 423 -1.70 -2.01 -30.23
N LEU A 424 -1.40 -0.76 -29.81
CA LEU A 424 -1.78 0.44 -30.55
C LEU A 424 -1.11 0.52 -31.93
N ALA A 425 0.15 0.11 -32.05
CA ALA A 425 0.86 0.04 -33.32
C ALA A 425 0.25 -1.00 -34.26
N ALA A 426 -0.18 -2.16 -33.72
CA ALA A 426 -0.80 -3.24 -34.51
C ALA A 426 -2.21 -2.89 -34.99
N THR A 427 -2.96 -2.08 -34.26
CA THR A 427 -4.31 -1.62 -34.70
C THR A 427 -4.26 -0.46 -35.71
N GLY A 428 -3.16 0.30 -35.75
CA GLY A 428 -2.98 1.44 -36.64
C GLY A 428 -3.78 2.68 -36.18
N GLY A 429 -3.81 3.69 -37.06
CA GLY A 429 -4.46 4.97 -36.76
C GLY A 429 -3.46 6.03 -36.25
N GLU A 430 -3.66 7.26 -36.67
CA GLU A 430 -2.70 8.37 -36.42
C GLU A 430 -2.52 8.63 -34.92
N ASP A 431 -3.63 8.77 -34.18
CA ASP A 431 -3.60 9.04 -32.75
C ASP A 431 -2.98 7.88 -31.93
N ALA A 432 -3.27 6.64 -32.33
CA ALA A 432 -2.73 5.45 -31.69
C ALA A 432 -1.20 5.37 -31.86
N LEU A 433 -0.72 5.57 -33.09
CA LEU A 433 0.71 5.60 -33.42
C LEU A 433 1.43 6.77 -32.74
N ALA A 434 0.81 7.96 -32.73
CA ALA A 434 1.36 9.14 -32.06
C ALA A 434 1.51 8.91 -30.52
N ALA A 435 0.50 8.33 -29.89
CA ALA A 435 0.50 8.02 -28.46
C ALA A 435 1.55 6.95 -28.13
N ALA A 436 1.62 5.86 -28.91
CA ALA A 436 2.62 4.82 -28.77
C ALA A 436 4.05 5.39 -28.93
N GLY A 437 4.29 6.16 -29.99
CA GLY A 437 5.59 6.80 -30.24
C GLY A 437 6.02 7.75 -29.14
N ALA A 438 5.08 8.55 -28.60
CA ALA A 438 5.36 9.44 -27.48
C ALA A 438 5.74 8.69 -26.20
N ALA A 439 5.04 7.60 -25.87
CA ALA A 439 5.37 6.80 -24.71
C ALA A 439 6.71 6.06 -24.85
N LEU A 440 6.99 5.53 -26.06
CA LEU A 440 8.26 4.87 -26.33
C LEU A 440 9.46 5.84 -26.27
N ARG A 441 9.30 7.12 -26.64
CA ARG A 441 10.35 8.14 -26.42
C ARG A 441 10.65 8.32 -24.92
N VAL A 442 9.63 8.31 -24.07
CA VAL A 442 9.85 8.34 -22.60
C VAL A 442 10.65 7.10 -22.16
N LEU A 443 10.29 5.91 -22.64
CA LEU A 443 11.02 4.69 -22.32
C LEU A 443 12.48 4.69 -22.83
N CYS A 444 12.76 5.24 -24.01
CA CYS A 444 14.12 5.41 -24.49
C CYS A 444 14.98 6.25 -23.52
N GLY A 445 14.40 7.26 -22.88
CA GLY A 445 15.07 8.06 -21.83
C GLY A 445 15.28 7.31 -20.52
N ARG A 446 14.65 6.14 -20.33
CA ARG A 446 14.72 5.31 -19.11
C ARG A 446 15.56 4.05 -19.25
N VAL A 447 16.21 3.85 -20.40
CA VAL A 447 17.10 2.70 -20.59
C VAL A 447 18.21 2.71 -19.53
N ARG A 448 18.48 1.55 -18.94
CA ARG A 448 19.52 1.42 -17.92
C ARG A 448 20.91 1.24 -18.54
N PRO A 449 21.98 1.58 -17.81
CA PRO A 449 23.34 1.22 -18.20
C PRO A 449 23.42 -0.30 -18.47
N GLY A 450 23.99 -0.67 -19.62
CA GLY A 450 24.02 -2.07 -20.07
C GLY A 450 22.88 -2.47 -21.01
N GLY A 451 21.92 -1.58 -21.26
CA GLY A 451 20.88 -1.72 -22.29
C GLY A 451 19.69 -2.55 -21.84
N GLY A 452 18.62 -2.04 -21.41
CA GLY A 452 17.42 -2.78 -21.03
C GLY A 452 16.57 -2.02 -20.00
N TRP A 453 15.44 -2.59 -19.65
CA TRP A 453 14.49 -2.00 -18.72
C TRP A 453 14.02 -3.02 -17.69
N GLY A 454 13.74 -2.57 -16.46
CA GLY A 454 12.92 -3.29 -15.51
C GLY A 454 11.44 -2.94 -15.71
N HIS A 455 10.54 -3.72 -15.12
CA HIS A 455 9.10 -3.52 -15.26
C HIS A 455 8.64 -2.12 -14.78
N ASN A 456 9.45 -1.45 -13.95
CA ASN A 456 9.34 -0.03 -13.59
C ASN A 456 10.73 0.59 -13.36
N GLU A 457 10.79 1.85 -12.89
CA GLU A 457 12.05 2.59 -12.71
C GLU A 457 12.95 2.04 -11.60
N ILE A 458 12.41 1.37 -10.60
CA ILE A 458 13.16 0.85 -9.45
C ILE A 458 13.42 -0.65 -9.52
N ALA A 459 12.68 -1.37 -10.35
CA ALA A 459 12.87 -2.78 -10.58
C ALA A 459 14.22 -3.06 -11.26
N PRO A 460 14.84 -4.22 -10.98
CA PRO A 460 16.01 -4.66 -11.76
C PRO A 460 15.63 -4.85 -13.22
N VAL A 461 16.64 -4.69 -14.10
CA VAL A 461 16.46 -4.92 -15.53
C VAL A 461 16.15 -6.40 -15.76
N ASP A 462 15.12 -6.66 -16.57
CA ASP A 462 14.68 -8.01 -16.90
C ASP A 462 14.49 -8.20 -18.41
N THR A 463 14.55 -9.45 -18.84
CA THR A 463 14.49 -9.80 -20.26
C THR A 463 13.08 -9.69 -20.84
N ASP A 464 12.04 -9.94 -20.07
CA ASP A 464 10.65 -9.91 -20.52
C ASP A 464 10.17 -8.50 -20.82
N THR A 465 10.43 -7.56 -19.90
CA THR A 465 10.19 -6.12 -20.10
C THR A 465 10.98 -5.59 -21.29
N THR A 466 12.27 -5.92 -21.35
CA THR A 466 13.17 -5.46 -22.43
C THR A 466 12.67 -5.94 -23.79
N ALA A 467 12.25 -7.21 -23.91
CA ALA A 467 11.73 -7.76 -25.16
C ALA A 467 10.43 -7.07 -25.60
N SER A 468 9.49 -6.82 -24.66
CA SER A 468 8.22 -6.17 -24.96
C SER A 468 8.45 -4.76 -25.50
N ILE A 469 9.37 -4.00 -24.90
CA ILE A 469 9.71 -2.64 -25.35
C ILE A 469 10.39 -2.65 -26.72
N ILE A 470 11.34 -3.57 -26.96
CA ILE A 470 12.02 -3.68 -28.27
C ILE A 470 10.98 -3.98 -29.37
N LYS A 471 10.06 -4.92 -29.14
CA LYS A 471 9.01 -5.26 -30.12
C LYS A 471 8.14 -4.04 -30.45
N ALA A 472 7.75 -3.26 -29.44
CA ALA A 472 6.99 -2.03 -29.65
C ALA A 472 7.80 -0.97 -30.44
N LEU A 473 9.07 -0.76 -30.10
CA LEU A 473 9.96 0.16 -30.85
C LEU A 473 10.11 -0.24 -32.31
N MET A 474 10.27 -1.53 -32.58
CA MET A 474 10.33 -2.04 -33.95
C MET A 474 9.01 -1.86 -34.70
N ALA A 475 7.87 -2.05 -34.06
CA ALA A 475 6.55 -1.88 -34.66
C ALA A 475 6.24 -0.41 -35.02
N VAL A 476 6.70 0.55 -34.23
CA VAL A 476 6.50 1.99 -34.48
C VAL A 476 7.55 2.57 -35.43
N ALA A 477 8.61 1.81 -35.75
CA ALA A 477 9.70 2.19 -36.67
C ALA A 477 10.34 3.57 -36.37
N ALA A 478 10.59 3.91 -35.11
CA ALA A 478 11.18 5.17 -34.69
C ALA A 478 12.71 5.16 -34.96
N PRO A 479 13.27 5.96 -35.87
CA PRO A 479 14.71 5.91 -36.25
C PRO A 479 15.65 6.19 -35.07
N GLU A 480 15.26 7.09 -34.17
CA GLU A 480 16.04 7.46 -32.98
C GLU A 480 16.15 6.33 -31.95
N SER A 481 15.35 5.27 -32.10
CA SER A 481 15.38 4.13 -31.20
C SER A 481 16.42 3.07 -31.55
N LEU A 482 16.96 3.12 -32.75
CA LEU A 482 17.85 2.07 -33.27
C LEU A 482 19.06 1.75 -32.37
N PRO A 483 19.84 2.72 -31.86
CA PRO A 483 20.93 2.43 -30.93
C PRO A 483 20.47 1.74 -29.65
N VAL A 484 19.30 2.14 -29.15
CA VAL A 484 18.70 1.55 -27.96
C VAL A 484 18.28 0.10 -28.22
N VAL A 485 17.71 -0.19 -29.38
CA VAL A 485 17.33 -1.55 -29.78
C VAL A 485 18.54 -2.47 -29.87
N VAL A 486 19.67 -1.98 -30.46
CA VAL A 486 20.92 -2.75 -30.55
C VAL A 486 21.45 -3.07 -29.15
N ALA A 487 21.58 -2.07 -28.29
CA ALA A 487 22.05 -2.25 -26.91
C ALA A 487 21.16 -3.21 -26.11
N ALA A 488 19.84 -3.11 -26.28
CA ALA A 488 18.89 -3.99 -25.60
C ALA A 488 18.94 -5.43 -26.13
N ARG A 489 19.17 -5.64 -27.42
CA ARG A 489 19.42 -6.99 -27.96
C ARG A 489 20.74 -7.60 -27.43
N ASP A 490 21.77 -6.81 -27.26
CA ASP A 490 23.02 -7.27 -26.64
C ASP A 490 22.81 -7.62 -25.17
N PHE A 491 22.01 -6.85 -24.45
CA PHE A 491 21.54 -7.19 -23.10
C PHE A 491 20.84 -8.56 -23.08
N LEU A 492 19.86 -8.80 -23.97
CA LEU A 492 19.20 -10.11 -24.08
C LEU A 492 20.17 -11.25 -24.32
N ARG A 493 21.17 -11.07 -25.22
CA ARG A 493 22.21 -12.10 -25.48
C ARG A 493 22.97 -12.47 -24.23
N GLY A 494 23.24 -11.50 -23.35
CA GLY A 494 23.93 -11.73 -22.08
C GLY A 494 23.16 -12.60 -21.06
N HIS A 495 21.87 -12.88 -21.32
CA HIS A 495 21.02 -13.73 -20.46
C HIS A 495 20.89 -15.17 -20.97
N LEU A 496 21.53 -15.49 -22.09
CA LEU A 496 21.65 -16.86 -22.59
C LEU A 496 22.64 -17.66 -21.74
N THR A 497 22.22 -18.85 -21.33
CA THR A 497 23.06 -19.81 -20.60
C THR A 497 23.07 -21.15 -21.33
N ASP A 498 23.96 -22.08 -20.94
CA ASP A 498 23.98 -23.44 -21.51
C ASP A 498 22.64 -24.18 -21.22
N GLY A 499 21.97 -23.86 -20.14
CA GLY A 499 20.70 -24.46 -19.70
C GLY A 499 19.42 -23.74 -20.19
N GLY A 500 19.54 -22.57 -20.84
CA GLY A 500 18.34 -21.83 -21.24
C GLY A 500 18.51 -20.31 -21.29
N PHE A 501 17.45 -19.61 -20.94
CA PHE A 501 17.36 -18.15 -21.01
C PHE A 501 16.74 -17.59 -19.71
N GLN A 502 17.46 -16.72 -19.02
CA GLN A 502 17.13 -16.24 -17.69
C GLN A 502 16.31 -14.96 -17.74
N THR A 503 15.35 -14.80 -16.82
CA THR A 503 14.64 -13.53 -16.60
C THR A 503 15.59 -12.47 -16.03
N TYR A 504 16.35 -12.83 -15.00
CA TYR A 504 17.36 -11.99 -14.37
C TYR A 504 18.74 -12.64 -14.49
N GLY A 505 19.72 -11.94 -15.02
CA GLY A 505 21.09 -12.44 -15.15
C GLY A 505 21.80 -12.64 -13.82
N ALA A 506 22.84 -13.47 -13.80
CA ALA A 506 23.58 -13.83 -12.58
C ALA A 506 24.17 -12.61 -11.84
N GLY A 507 24.53 -11.54 -12.56
CA GLY A 507 25.05 -10.30 -11.97
C GLY A 507 23.97 -9.27 -11.56
N THR A 508 22.69 -9.54 -11.82
CA THR A 508 21.61 -8.61 -11.51
C THR A 508 21.33 -8.65 -10.01
N ALA A 509 21.46 -7.51 -9.32
CA ALA A 509 21.07 -7.40 -7.91
C ALA A 509 19.54 -7.30 -7.81
N ILE A 510 18.90 -8.35 -7.32
CA ILE A 510 17.46 -8.36 -7.00
C ILE A 510 17.29 -7.87 -5.55
N ARG A 511 17.48 -6.56 -5.34
CA ARG A 511 17.52 -5.94 -4.00
C ARG A 511 16.25 -6.11 -3.17
N PHE A 512 15.13 -6.41 -3.79
CA PHE A 512 13.86 -6.65 -3.08
C PHE A 512 13.71 -8.08 -2.56
N ALA A 513 14.59 -8.99 -2.92
CA ALA A 513 14.59 -10.31 -2.33
C ALA A 513 15.12 -10.33 -0.88
N GLY A 514 15.81 -9.26 -0.45
CA GLY A 514 16.45 -9.17 0.86
C GLY A 514 17.79 -9.90 0.95
N ASP A 515 18.57 -9.59 1.96
CA ASP A 515 19.86 -10.25 2.18
C ASP A 515 19.64 -11.73 2.56
N GLY A 516 20.30 -12.63 1.87
CA GLY A 516 20.26 -14.07 2.15
C GLY A 516 19.09 -14.84 1.53
N VAL A 517 18.24 -14.21 0.72
CA VAL A 517 17.19 -14.91 -0.03
C VAL A 517 17.78 -15.62 -1.24
N VAL A 518 17.45 -16.91 -1.36
CA VAL A 518 17.82 -17.71 -2.53
C VAL A 518 16.82 -17.42 -3.65
N GLU A 519 17.32 -16.98 -4.80
CA GLU A 519 16.51 -16.52 -5.94
C GLU A 519 16.52 -17.51 -7.11
N THR A 520 16.73 -18.79 -6.85
CA THR A 520 16.92 -19.83 -7.88
C THR A 520 15.76 -19.88 -8.87
N GLY A 521 14.51 -19.77 -8.39
CA GLY A 521 13.33 -19.79 -9.24
C GLY A 521 13.27 -18.59 -10.18
N TRP A 522 13.44 -17.37 -9.65
CA TRP A 522 13.37 -16.15 -10.48
C TRP A 522 14.50 -16.05 -11.50
N ARG A 523 15.65 -16.69 -11.22
CA ARG A 523 16.80 -16.73 -12.14
C ARG A 523 16.78 -17.91 -13.10
N ALA A 524 15.84 -18.82 -12.91
CA ALA A 524 15.72 -19.98 -13.78
C ALA A 524 15.26 -19.60 -15.20
N SER A 525 15.38 -20.55 -16.10
CA SER A 525 14.90 -20.42 -17.48
C SER A 525 13.42 -20.77 -17.54
N HIS A 526 12.59 -19.83 -18.02
CA HIS A 526 11.14 -20.00 -18.08
C HIS A 526 10.62 -19.88 -19.52
N ALA A 527 9.76 -20.82 -19.93
CA ALA A 527 9.19 -20.86 -21.27
C ALA A 527 8.40 -19.60 -21.63
N CYS A 528 7.69 -18.99 -20.69
CA CYS A 528 6.94 -17.75 -20.92
C CYS A 528 7.86 -16.59 -21.31
N VAL A 529 9.00 -16.44 -20.66
CA VAL A 529 10.00 -15.40 -20.97
C VAL A 529 10.72 -15.70 -22.28
N MET A 530 11.12 -16.96 -22.50
CA MET A 530 11.73 -17.39 -23.76
C MET A 530 10.81 -17.10 -24.95
N ALA A 531 9.51 -17.41 -24.83
CA ALA A 531 8.54 -17.19 -25.89
C ALA A 531 8.41 -15.70 -26.25
N ASN A 532 8.39 -14.80 -25.26
CA ASN A 532 8.34 -13.37 -25.51
C ASN A 532 9.59 -12.84 -26.22
N CYS A 533 10.76 -13.45 -25.95
CA CYS A 533 12.05 -13.05 -26.54
C CYS A 533 12.39 -13.78 -27.84
N ALA A 534 11.65 -14.83 -28.23
CA ALA A 534 12.05 -15.80 -29.25
C ALA A 534 12.35 -15.17 -30.60
N LEU A 535 11.51 -14.25 -31.09
CA LEU A 535 11.70 -13.58 -32.37
C LEU A 535 12.85 -12.55 -32.38
N LEU A 536 13.36 -12.16 -31.20
CA LEU A 536 14.51 -11.26 -31.08
C LEU A 536 15.86 -12.00 -31.16
N LEU A 537 15.84 -13.30 -30.78
CA LEU A 537 17.01 -14.19 -30.78
C LEU A 537 16.64 -15.58 -31.35
N PRO A 538 16.13 -15.69 -32.59
CA PRO A 538 15.49 -16.92 -33.08
C PRO A 538 16.44 -18.10 -33.10
N ASP A 539 17.71 -17.95 -33.57
CA ASP A 539 18.69 -19.02 -33.67
C ASP A 539 18.99 -19.70 -32.34
N ARG A 540 18.76 -19.03 -31.24
CA ARG A 540 19.07 -19.52 -29.90
C ARG A 540 17.82 -19.98 -29.15
N LEU A 541 16.70 -19.25 -29.24
CA LEU A 541 15.49 -19.48 -28.41
C LEU A 541 14.49 -20.43 -29.09
N ILE A 542 14.41 -20.48 -30.42
CA ILE A 542 13.51 -21.41 -31.10
C ILE A 542 13.80 -22.88 -30.74
N PRO A 543 15.06 -23.37 -30.80
CA PRO A 543 15.36 -24.73 -30.38
C PRO A 543 15.03 -25.01 -28.89
N LEU A 544 15.15 -24.00 -28.04
CA LEU A 544 14.77 -24.08 -26.62
C LEU A 544 13.27 -24.22 -26.48
N LEU A 545 12.46 -23.41 -27.19
CA LEU A 545 10.99 -23.51 -27.18
C LEU A 545 10.50 -24.88 -27.66
N GLN A 546 11.05 -25.39 -28.74
CA GLN A 546 10.73 -26.73 -29.27
C GLN A 546 10.91 -27.82 -28.19
N ARG A 547 12.04 -27.79 -27.44
CA ARG A 547 12.36 -28.75 -26.39
C ARG A 547 11.45 -28.59 -25.14
N ASN A 548 10.94 -27.38 -24.87
CA ASN A 548 10.13 -27.07 -23.70
C ASN A 548 8.63 -27.19 -23.95
N GLN A 549 8.18 -27.58 -25.15
CA GLN A 549 6.78 -27.84 -25.40
C GLN A 549 6.34 -29.07 -24.62
N THR A 550 5.25 -28.96 -23.85
CA THR A 550 4.71 -30.05 -23.05
C THR A 550 4.00 -31.10 -23.91
N ALA A 551 3.71 -32.25 -23.32
CA ALA A 551 3.08 -33.36 -24.04
C ALA A 551 1.69 -33.03 -24.57
N ASP A 552 0.95 -32.11 -23.91
CA ASP A 552 -0.35 -31.62 -24.34
C ASP A 552 -0.30 -30.56 -25.45
N GLY A 553 0.91 -30.09 -25.80
CA GLY A 553 1.14 -29.10 -26.86
C GLY A 553 1.25 -27.66 -26.35
N SER A 554 1.07 -27.38 -25.07
CA SER A 554 1.23 -26.06 -24.48
C SER A 554 2.67 -25.77 -24.04
N TRP A 555 2.92 -24.59 -23.43
CA TRP A 555 4.15 -24.26 -22.73
C TRP A 555 3.86 -23.91 -21.29
N ARG A 556 4.60 -24.51 -20.36
CA ARG A 556 4.41 -24.34 -18.94
C ARG A 556 4.69 -22.90 -18.51
N PRO A 557 3.71 -22.21 -17.90
CA PRO A 557 3.93 -20.86 -17.38
C PRO A 557 4.69 -20.89 -16.06
N TYR A 558 5.42 -19.82 -15.77
CA TYR A 558 6.01 -19.58 -14.45
C TYR A 558 5.45 -18.30 -13.83
N TRP A 559 5.38 -17.21 -14.60
CA TRP A 559 4.86 -15.91 -14.17
C TRP A 559 3.34 -15.75 -14.44
N TRP A 560 2.68 -16.77 -14.94
CA TRP A 560 1.27 -16.73 -15.33
C TRP A 560 0.50 -17.89 -14.74
N ARG A 561 -0.76 -17.65 -14.37
CA ARG A 561 -1.66 -18.71 -13.88
C ARG A 561 -2.00 -19.72 -14.97
N SER A 562 -2.26 -19.23 -16.17
CA SER A 562 -2.68 -20.03 -17.32
C SER A 562 -1.55 -20.21 -18.34
N PRO A 563 -1.45 -21.36 -19.01
CA PRO A 563 -0.54 -21.57 -20.12
C PRO A 563 -0.95 -20.85 -21.42
N ALA A 564 -2.15 -20.22 -21.49
CA ALA A 564 -2.67 -19.63 -22.70
C ALA A 564 -1.73 -18.56 -23.31
N TYR A 565 -1.30 -17.61 -22.51
CA TYR A 565 -0.45 -16.51 -22.98
C TYR A 565 0.96 -16.99 -23.40
N PRO A 566 1.71 -17.78 -22.63
CA PRO A 566 2.97 -18.35 -23.09
C PRO A 566 2.82 -19.20 -24.35
N THR A 567 1.75 -19.98 -24.46
CA THR A 567 1.49 -20.82 -25.63
C THR A 567 1.22 -19.97 -26.89
N ALA A 568 0.51 -18.86 -26.76
CA ALA A 568 0.29 -17.93 -27.87
C ALA A 568 1.61 -17.36 -28.39
N LEU A 569 2.43 -16.82 -27.49
CA LEU A 569 3.74 -16.24 -27.86
C LEU A 569 4.67 -17.28 -28.49
N ALA A 570 4.67 -18.52 -27.96
CA ALA A 570 5.50 -19.60 -28.50
C ALA A 570 5.00 -20.06 -29.88
N ALA A 571 3.69 -20.25 -30.04
CA ALA A 571 3.08 -20.66 -31.31
C ALA A 571 3.32 -19.62 -32.42
N GLU A 572 3.17 -18.33 -32.13
CA GLU A 572 3.47 -17.23 -33.04
C GLU A 572 4.95 -17.24 -33.48
N ALA A 573 5.87 -17.39 -32.51
CA ALA A 573 7.29 -17.42 -32.82
C ALA A 573 7.67 -18.63 -33.68
N LEU A 574 7.10 -19.80 -33.39
CA LEU A 574 7.33 -21.04 -34.17
C LEU A 574 6.65 -21.00 -35.53
N ALA A 575 5.49 -20.38 -35.67
CA ALA A 575 4.83 -20.18 -36.95
C ALA A 575 5.65 -19.32 -37.90
N VAL A 576 6.22 -18.22 -37.44
CA VAL A 576 7.14 -17.36 -38.22
C VAL A 576 8.39 -18.17 -38.70
N GLN A 577 8.82 -19.15 -37.94
CA GLN A 577 9.95 -20.04 -38.29
C GLN A 577 9.54 -21.26 -39.12
N GLY A 578 8.26 -21.39 -39.46
CA GLY A 578 7.73 -22.48 -40.28
C GLY A 578 7.60 -23.83 -39.57
N ASP A 579 7.66 -23.89 -38.23
CA ASP A 579 7.53 -25.14 -37.47
C ASP A 579 6.06 -25.56 -37.35
N ARG A 580 5.53 -26.14 -38.43
CA ARG A 580 4.15 -26.62 -38.49
C ARG A 580 3.82 -27.71 -37.51
N VAL A 581 4.82 -28.50 -37.09
CA VAL A 581 4.61 -29.64 -36.16
C VAL A 581 4.34 -29.13 -34.75
N ALA A 582 5.20 -28.27 -34.23
CA ALA A 582 5.02 -27.72 -32.90
C ALA A 582 3.78 -26.81 -32.83
N VAL A 583 3.53 -25.99 -33.86
CA VAL A 583 2.32 -25.16 -33.95
C VAL A 583 1.07 -26.03 -34.04
N GLY A 584 1.08 -27.13 -34.81
CA GLY A 584 -0.06 -28.05 -34.89
C GLY A 584 -0.44 -28.69 -33.53
N ARG A 585 0.56 -28.99 -32.68
CA ARG A 585 0.31 -29.46 -31.31
C ARG A 585 -0.30 -28.35 -30.45
N ALA A 586 0.19 -27.11 -30.57
CA ALA A 586 -0.38 -25.97 -29.85
C ALA A 586 -1.85 -25.71 -30.25
N VAL A 587 -2.18 -25.82 -31.55
CA VAL A 587 -3.55 -25.73 -32.05
C VAL A 587 -4.45 -26.83 -31.49
N ALA A 588 -3.93 -28.07 -31.42
CA ALA A 588 -4.68 -29.17 -30.82
C ALA A 588 -4.99 -28.92 -29.33
N TRP A 589 -4.01 -28.39 -28.59
CA TRP A 589 -4.23 -27.95 -27.23
C TRP A 589 -5.28 -26.82 -27.15
N ALA A 590 -5.17 -25.80 -27.99
CA ALA A 590 -6.08 -24.65 -28.00
C ALA A 590 -7.55 -25.06 -28.28
N ARG A 591 -7.78 -25.99 -29.21
CA ARG A 591 -9.09 -26.57 -29.50
C ARG A 591 -9.69 -27.38 -28.36
N GLY A 592 -8.86 -27.89 -27.48
CA GLY A 592 -9.30 -28.61 -26.27
C GLY A 592 -9.68 -27.70 -25.11
N GLN A 593 -9.50 -26.38 -25.25
CA GLN A 593 -9.89 -25.42 -24.22
C GLN A 593 -11.35 -25.00 -24.39
N ASP A 594 -12.00 -24.67 -23.27
CA ASP A 594 -13.31 -23.99 -23.31
C ASP A 594 -13.12 -22.48 -23.17
N PRO A 595 -13.24 -21.68 -24.23
CA PRO A 595 -13.03 -20.24 -24.17
C PRO A 595 -14.02 -19.51 -23.25
N ALA A 596 -15.22 -20.06 -23.06
CA ALA A 596 -16.24 -19.46 -22.20
C ALA A 596 -15.91 -19.62 -20.71
N ALA A 597 -15.11 -20.62 -20.37
CA ALA A 597 -14.61 -20.83 -19.00
C ALA A 597 -13.30 -20.05 -18.70
N GLN A 598 -12.74 -19.36 -19.70
CA GLN A 598 -11.50 -18.58 -19.56
C GLN A 598 -11.80 -17.09 -19.30
N SER A 599 -10.80 -16.39 -18.75
CA SER A 599 -10.83 -14.92 -18.75
C SER A 599 -10.78 -14.38 -20.20
N PRO A 600 -11.28 -13.16 -20.46
CA PRO A 600 -11.17 -12.53 -21.79
C PRO A 600 -9.74 -12.52 -22.34
N PHE A 601 -8.75 -12.26 -21.48
CA PHE A 601 -7.33 -12.27 -21.86
C PHE A 601 -6.86 -13.66 -22.29
N CYS A 602 -7.19 -14.70 -21.52
CA CYS A 602 -6.81 -16.07 -21.86
C CYS A 602 -7.51 -16.57 -23.11
N ALA A 603 -8.81 -16.25 -23.29
CA ALA A 603 -9.55 -16.60 -24.51
C ALA A 603 -8.96 -15.91 -25.75
N ALA A 604 -8.59 -14.63 -25.64
CA ALA A 604 -7.89 -13.90 -26.71
C ALA A 604 -6.52 -14.54 -27.04
N ALA A 605 -5.77 -14.98 -26.02
CA ALA A 605 -4.51 -15.71 -26.24
C ALA A 605 -4.73 -17.05 -26.95
N ILE A 606 -5.80 -17.79 -26.61
CA ILE A 606 -6.18 -19.05 -27.31
C ILE A 606 -6.51 -18.76 -28.78
N ALA A 607 -7.26 -17.69 -29.07
CA ALA A 607 -7.52 -17.27 -30.46
C ALA A 607 -6.22 -16.99 -31.24
N ARG A 608 -5.22 -16.36 -30.62
CA ARG A 608 -3.90 -16.11 -31.22
C ARG A 608 -3.16 -17.43 -31.57
N VAL A 609 -3.28 -18.46 -30.73
CA VAL A 609 -2.73 -19.79 -31.04
C VAL A 609 -3.38 -20.36 -32.31
N LEU A 610 -4.69 -20.27 -32.41
CA LEU A 610 -5.46 -20.73 -33.57
C LEU A 610 -5.06 -19.96 -34.87
N ILE A 611 -4.89 -18.64 -34.74
CA ILE A 611 -4.43 -17.78 -35.85
C ILE A 611 -3.06 -18.21 -36.32
N ALA A 612 -2.12 -18.41 -35.40
CA ALA A 612 -0.76 -18.84 -35.71
C ALA A 612 -0.71 -20.18 -36.45
N GLY A 613 -1.67 -21.06 -36.19
CA GLY A 613 -1.83 -22.33 -36.87
C GLY A 613 -2.71 -22.31 -38.11
N GLY A 614 -3.26 -21.17 -38.50
CA GLY A 614 -4.15 -21.00 -39.68
C GLY A 614 -5.61 -21.43 -39.47
N ASP A 615 -6.03 -21.70 -38.22
CA ASP A 615 -7.40 -22.01 -37.86
C ASP A 615 -8.20 -20.70 -37.64
N ARG A 616 -8.51 -20.03 -38.73
CA ARG A 616 -9.20 -18.73 -38.74
C ARG A 616 -10.62 -18.84 -38.19
N ALA A 617 -11.37 -19.84 -38.59
CA ALA A 617 -12.77 -19.98 -38.15
C ALA A 617 -12.89 -20.16 -36.64
N GLY A 618 -12.04 -21.03 -36.04
CA GLY A 618 -12.02 -21.22 -34.61
C GLY A 618 -11.60 -19.96 -33.84
N ALA A 619 -10.70 -19.16 -34.40
CA ALA A 619 -10.30 -17.89 -33.81
C ALA A 619 -11.39 -16.83 -33.89
N GLU A 620 -12.05 -16.70 -35.04
CA GLU A 620 -13.18 -15.77 -35.27
C GLU A 620 -14.32 -16.07 -34.31
N ASP A 621 -14.68 -17.33 -34.10
CA ASP A 621 -15.74 -17.75 -33.17
C ASP A 621 -15.41 -17.29 -31.73
N ILE A 622 -14.17 -17.46 -31.29
CA ILE A 622 -13.71 -17.00 -29.96
C ILE A 622 -13.80 -15.47 -29.90
N LEU A 623 -13.25 -14.76 -30.86
CA LEU A 623 -13.18 -13.30 -30.84
C LEU A 623 -14.58 -12.68 -30.92
N ALA A 624 -15.47 -13.26 -31.72
CA ALA A 624 -16.89 -12.85 -31.80
C ALA A 624 -17.58 -13.00 -30.42
N GLY A 625 -17.31 -14.09 -29.72
CA GLY A 625 -17.81 -14.32 -28.36
C GLY A 625 -17.28 -13.31 -27.30
N LEU A 626 -16.15 -12.66 -27.56
CA LEU A 626 -15.54 -11.67 -26.65
C LEU A 626 -16.06 -10.24 -26.85
N VAL A 627 -16.59 -9.91 -28.03
CA VAL A 627 -17.15 -8.56 -28.33
C VAL A 627 -18.30 -8.19 -27.37
N PRO A 628 -19.27 -9.07 -27.06
CA PRO A 628 -20.35 -8.75 -26.12
C PRO A 628 -19.89 -8.52 -24.68
N LEU A 629 -18.70 -8.96 -24.32
CA LEU A 629 -18.13 -8.83 -22.98
C LEU A 629 -17.36 -7.52 -22.78
N GLN A 630 -17.35 -6.62 -23.77
CA GLN A 630 -16.73 -5.31 -23.64
C GLN A 630 -17.50 -4.44 -22.65
N LEU A 631 -16.78 -3.69 -21.83
CA LEU A 631 -17.34 -2.77 -20.85
C LEU A 631 -17.68 -1.41 -21.47
N SER A 632 -18.51 -0.65 -20.76
CA SER A 632 -19.00 0.67 -21.21
C SER A 632 -17.88 1.69 -21.42
N ASP A 633 -16.71 1.51 -20.81
CA ASP A 633 -15.52 2.35 -21.01
C ASP A 633 -14.62 1.89 -22.17
N GLY A 634 -14.98 0.82 -22.86
CA GLY A 634 -14.22 0.25 -23.97
C GLY A 634 -13.18 -0.80 -23.58
N SER A 635 -13.01 -1.10 -22.28
CA SER A 635 -12.12 -2.16 -21.79
C SER A 635 -12.84 -3.51 -21.70
N TRP A 636 -12.09 -4.56 -21.35
CA TRP A 636 -12.65 -5.83 -20.86
C TRP A 636 -12.34 -6.01 -19.37
N THR A 637 -13.06 -6.91 -18.72
CA THR A 637 -12.80 -7.23 -17.31
C THR A 637 -11.39 -7.73 -17.12
N THR A 638 -10.80 -7.47 -15.93
CA THR A 638 -9.51 -8.00 -15.49
C THR A 638 -9.41 -9.49 -15.81
N GLY A 639 -8.35 -9.88 -16.49
CA GLY A 639 -8.21 -11.26 -16.94
C GLY A 639 -6.77 -11.69 -17.24
N ALA A 640 -5.83 -10.77 -17.22
CA ALA A 640 -4.41 -11.08 -17.31
C ALA A 640 -3.89 -11.48 -15.92
N ASP A 641 -4.04 -12.76 -15.61
CA ASP A 641 -3.66 -13.33 -14.32
C ASP A 641 -2.14 -13.60 -14.27
N MET A 642 -1.36 -12.57 -13.95
CA MET A 642 0.02 -12.74 -13.59
C MET A 642 0.11 -13.29 -12.17
N ILE A 643 1.07 -14.16 -11.92
CA ILE A 643 1.41 -14.65 -10.58
C ILE A 643 2.84 -14.25 -10.23
N TRP A 644 3.08 -14.05 -8.93
CA TRP A 644 4.42 -13.82 -8.43
C TRP A 644 4.85 -14.96 -7.53
N PRO A 645 5.60 -15.94 -8.10
CA PRO A 645 6.12 -17.06 -7.34
C PRO A 645 7.12 -16.61 -6.28
N ARG A 646 7.30 -17.41 -5.23
CA ARG A 646 8.42 -17.17 -4.31
C ARG A 646 9.76 -17.32 -5.01
N PRO A 647 10.76 -16.50 -4.69
CA PRO A 647 12.03 -16.44 -5.39
C PRO A 647 12.80 -17.76 -5.48
N GLU A 648 12.70 -18.59 -4.44
CA GLU A 648 13.35 -19.90 -4.32
C GLU A 648 12.66 -21.01 -5.10
N GLN A 649 11.42 -20.85 -5.52
CA GLN A 649 10.63 -21.92 -6.12
C GLN A 649 10.87 -22.05 -7.61
N MET A 650 11.26 -23.27 -8.05
CA MET A 650 11.41 -23.63 -9.45
C MET A 650 10.07 -23.85 -10.17
N ASP A 651 9.04 -24.24 -9.42
CA ASP A 651 7.67 -24.33 -9.91
C ASP A 651 6.87 -23.12 -9.42
N GLY A 652 6.49 -22.23 -10.32
CA GLY A 652 5.77 -21.01 -10.02
C GLY A 652 4.36 -21.21 -9.44
N HIS A 653 3.81 -22.43 -9.49
CA HIS A 653 2.44 -22.74 -9.06
C HIS A 653 2.33 -23.39 -7.68
N VAL A 654 3.43 -23.55 -6.96
CA VAL A 654 3.42 -24.13 -5.61
C VAL A 654 2.96 -23.09 -4.58
N ASP A 655 3.59 -21.92 -4.58
CA ASP A 655 3.23 -20.80 -3.71
C ASP A 655 3.54 -19.47 -4.42
N PHE A 656 2.52 -18.64 -4.56
CA PHE A 656 2.59 -17.41 -5.34
C PHE A 656 1.58 -16.38 -4.87
N LEU A 657 1.85 -15.12 -5.17
CA LEU A 657 0.90 -14.01 -5.06
C LEU A 657 0.16 -13.82 -6.39
N ASP A 658 -1.15 -13.64 -6.33
CA ASP A 658 -1.93 -13.22 -7.50
C ASP A 658 -1.74 -11.74 -7.78
N VAL A 659 -1.46 -11.41 -9.03
CA VAL A 659 -1.22 -10.04 -9.48
C VAL A 659 -2.06 -9.75 -10.74
N PRO A 660 -3.36 -9.46 -10.56
CA PRO A 660 -4.24 -9.14 -11.68
C PRO A 660 -3.93 -7.75 -12.27
N ASP A 661 -4.35 -7.56 -13.51
CA ASP A 661 -4.32 -6.26 -14.19
C ASP A 661 -5.51 -5.38 -13.78
N ASP A 662 -5.46 -4.82 -12.57
CA ASP A 662 -6.56 -4.09 -11.94
C ASP A 662 -7.09 -2.90 -12.76
N ARG A 663 -6.23 -2.30 -13.60
CA ARG A 663 -6.59 -1.19 -14.49
C ARG A 663 -7.09 -1.66 -15.87
N ARG A 664 -7.07 -2.96 -16.14
CA ARG A 664 -7.53 -3.58 -17.36
C ARG A 664 -6.79 -3.15 -18.65
N VAL A 665 -5.67 -2.44 -18.47
CA VAL A 665 -4.85 -1.96 -19.59
C VAL A 665 -4.21 -3.14 -20.31
N PHE A 666 -3.64 -4.08 -19.55
CA PHE A 666 -2.93 -5.23 -20.12
C PHE A 666 -3.90 -6.20 -20.81
N THR A 667 -5.05 -6.52 -20.20
CA THR A 667 -6.10 -7.32 -20.83
C THR A 667 -6.59 -6.66 -22.13
N THR A 668 -6.90 -5.36 -22.10
CA THR A 668 -7.39 -4.65 -23.28
C THR A 668 -6.34 -4.61 -24.40
N ALA A 669 -5.06 -4.42 -24.06
CA ALA A 669 -3.97 -4.51 -25.04
C ALA A 669 -3.84 -5.92 -25.64
N GLY A 670 -3.98 -6.97 -24.81
CA GLY A 670 -3.99 -8.37 -25.26
C GLY A 670 -5.14 -8.67 -26.22
N MET A 671 -6.32 -8.12 -25.94
CA MET A 671 -7.49 -8.19 -26.83
C MET A 671 -7.21 -7.53 -28.19
N LEU A 672 -6.67 -6.30 -28.17
CA LEU A 672 -6.33 -5.58 -29.42
C LEU A 672 -5.29 -6.34 -30.25
N LEU A 673 -4.29 -6.97 -29.62
CA LEU A 673 -3.31 -7.81 -30.32
C LEU A 673 -3.99 -9.01 -31.01
N ALA A 674 -4.99 -9.64 -30.37
CA ALA A 674 -5.71 -10.75 -30.98
C ALA A 674 -6.56 -10.31 -32.16
N PHE A 675 -7.31 -9.21 -32.04
CA PHE A 675 -8.08 -8.63 -33.13
C PHE A 675 -7.20 -8.17 -34.30
N ALA A 676 -6.07 -7.54 -34.01
CA ALA A 676 -5.12 -7.11 -35.03
C ALA A 676 -4.49 -8.29 -35.78
N ALA A 677 -4.18 -9.39 -35.08
CA ALA A 677 -3.67 -10.61 -35.69
C ALA A 677 -4.72 -11.25 -36.64
N ALA A 678 -6.00 -11.30 -36.22
CA ALA A 678 -7.08 -11.78 -37.09
C ALA A 678 -7.22 -10.93 -38.35
N ALA A 679 -7.26 -9.60 -38.22
CA ALA A 679 -7.35 -8.67 -39.32
C ALA A 679 -6.14 -8.75 -40.28
N ALA A 680 -4.91 -8.98 -39.77
CA ALA A 680 -3.73 -9.17 -40.61
C ALA A 680 -3.84 -10.46 -41.45
N CYS A 681 -4.37 -11.54 -40.87
CA CYS A 681 -4.66 -12.76 -41.61
C CYS A 681 -5.70 -12.57 -42.74
N GLU A 682 -6.73 -11.74 -42.53
CA GLU A 682 -7.72 -11.41 -43.56
C GLU A 682 -7.09 -10.68 -44.75
N ARG A 683 -6.11 -9.80 -44.49
CA ARG A 683 -5.36 -9.07 -45.54
C ARG A 683 -4.28 -9.91 -46.23
N GLY A 684 -4.02 -11.13 -45.79
CA GLY A 684 -2.97 -11.99 -46.33
C GLY A 684 -1.54 -11.54 -45.93
N GLU A 685 -1.41 -10.79 -44.86
CA GLU A 685 -0.16 -10.25 -44.31
C GLU A 685 0.42 -11.14 -43.18
N GLY A 686 -0.16 -12.33 -42.97
CA GLY A 686 0.16 -13.23 -41.87
C GLY A 686 1.23 -14.27 -42.19
#